data_3df673b3cd28da4db25366abe8968c76
#
_entry.id   3df673b3cd28da4db25366abe8968c76
#
_cell.length_a   1.000
_cell.length_b   1.000
_cell.length_c   1.000
_cell.angle_alpha   90.00
_cell.angle_beta   90.00
_cell.angle_gamma   90.00
#
_symmetry.space_group_name_H-M   'P 1'
#
loop_
_entity.id
_entity.type
_entity.pdbx_description
1 polymer ?
#
loop_
_entity_poly.entity_id
_entity_poly.type
_entity_poly.pdbx_seq_one_letter_code
_entity_poly.pdbx_strand_id
1 'polypeptide(L)'
;MNISYKWLKEYVDFSLTPQEVCDALTSTGLEVDALEEVQAVKGGLKGLYVGKVVTCEPHPNSDHLHVCTVDLGRGTLSQIVCGAPNVAAGQKVIVADLGCVLYDGDKEFVIKKSKLRGVESSGMICAEDEIGIGTSHDGIIVLPGDAVVGTPAAEYYHLESDWLIEVDITANRADALSHYGVARDLYAWLLQNGYQTSLHRPDCKAFKVDNHDLPIEVDIENTEACRRYACLSITGCEVKESPGWLQNKLRVIGLRPINNIVDITNYVMMAYGQPMHCFDADMVKGRRIVVRTQPEGTKFVTLDGEEHTLGEHDLSICNAEEPMCIAGIFGGKGSGTYDTTTNVVLESAYFHPTWIRKSARRHGLSTDASFRFERGVDPDGIIYALKQAAILCKELAGGKVSMDICDVYPTPVTGAHVSLRYDYARTLIGKEIGHDTIKNICKSLEMKVTAESAEGLELEVPAYRVDVQRPCDVVEDILRIYGYNNVEIPTQLKGCLVVKGEEDRKHKMENLVGEQLVGCGFNEILNNSLTKAAYYDGCSAYPAENLVRIMNPLSSDLNVMRQTLLFGGLESIEHNAKRKNANLRFFEFGNIYHFSPEKASEDNPMAAYREDSHLALWVTGKRVEGSWIHPDEQSSFYELEAYVENILRRVGLDPGATVRRKSDNNIFSAALCVETRGGKKLLEMGVLSKRILKRADISNPVYYAEIDWTALMKAVRKNRILYTEISKYPAVSRDLALLVDSPVEFAEIERIARQTEKKLLKSVELFDVYEGKNLPAGKKSYAVNFILQDETKTLNDKQIDAIMQKLISNLKGKLGAELR
;
A
#
# COMPACT_ATOMS: atom_id res chain seq x y z
N MET A 1 -7.13 5.90 13.52
CA MET A 1 -7.50 6.99 14.49
C MET A 1 -8.43 6.44 15.54
N ASN A 2 -8.08 6.61 16.81
CA ASN A 2 -8.87 6.10 17.91
C ASN A 2 -9.88 7.16 18.36
N ILE A 3 -11.16 6.82 18.36
CA ILE A 3 -12.28 7.69 18.70
C ILE A 3 -13.05 7.13 19.90
N SER A 4 -13.24 7.94 20.93
CA SER A 4 -14.13 7.59 22.05
C SER A 4 -15.57 7.93 21.69
N TYR A 5 -16.46 6.97 21.84
CA TYR A 5 -17.89 7.16 21.58
C TYR A 5 -18.54 8.22 22.51
N LYS A 6 -18.17 8.23 23.81
CA LYS A 6 -18.66 9.23 24.75
C LYS A 6 -18.12 10.63 24.45
N TRP A 7 -16.85 10.73 24.08
CA TRP A 7 -16.26 11.99 23.70
C TRP A 7 -16.84 12.53 22.38
N LEU A 8 -17.15 11.64 21.42
CA LEU A 8 -17.83 12.02 20.19
C LEU A 8 -19.20 12.67 20.45
N LYS A 9 -19.96 12.17 21.45
CA LYS A 9 -21.25 12.72 21.89
C LYS A 9 -21.16 14.14 22.46
N GLU A 10 -20.00 14.63 22.85
CA GLU A 10 -19.84 15.99 23.30
C GLU A 10 -19.88 17.00 22.13
N TYR A 11 -19.61 16.52 20.90
CA TYR A 11 -19.58 17.35 19.71
C TYR A 11 -20.80 17.22 18.82
N VAL A 12 -21.49 16.10 18.84
CA VAL A 12 -22.65 15.86 18.00
C VAL A 12 -23.73 15.11 18.75
N ASP A 13 -25.00 15.62 18.66
CA ASP A 13 -26.13 15.00 19.30
C ASP A 13 -26.64 13.80 18.49
N PHE A 14 -26.68 12.62 19.11
CA PHE A 14 -27.26 11.41 18.51
C PHE A 14 -27.68 10.39 19.55
N SER A 15 -28.61 9.51 19.14
CA SER A 15 -29.11 8.38 19.96
C SER A 15 -28.65 7.02 19.42
N LEU A 16 -27.80 6.99 18.41
CA LEU A 16 -27.27 5.75 17.81
C LEU A 16 -26.47 4.97 18.84
N THR A 17 -26.54 3.64 18.74
CA THR A 17 -25.67 2.72 19.47
C THR A 17 -24.23 2.81 18.92
N PRO A 18 -23.20 2.32 19.67
CA PRO A 18 -21.83 2.28 19.15
C PRO A 18 -21.71 1.59 17.79
N GLN A 19 -22.39 0.48 17.57
CA GLN A 19 -22.37 -0.25 16.30
C GLN A 19 -23.00 0.57 15.16
N GLU A 20 -24.15 1.22 15.39
CA GLU A 20 -24.80 2.08 14.40
C GLU A 20 -23.94 3.30 14.03
N VAL A 21 -23.14 3.81 14.96
CA VAL A 21 -22.14 4.85 14.67
C VAL A 21 -21.03 4.32 13.76
N CYS A 22 -20.54 3.10 14.03
CA CYS A 22 -19.54 2.45 13.17
C CYS A 22 -20.08 2.26 11.74
N ASP A 23 -21.31 1.79 11.60
CA ASP A 23 -21.96 1.59 10.30
C ASP A 23 -22.14 2.92 9.56
N ALA A 24 -22.55 3.98 10.27
CA ALA A 24 -22.69 5.33 9.73
C ALA A 24 -21.34 5.89 9.23
N LEU A 25 -20.29 5.83 10.05
CA LEU A 25 -18.96 6.29 9.71
C LEU A 25 -18.40 5.56 8.49
N THR A 26 -18.48 4.22 8.50
CA THR A 26 -18.02 3.40 7.35
C THR A 26 -18.77 3.79 6.07
N SER A 27 -20.07 4.05 6.16
CA SER A 27 -20.89 4.46 5.00
C SER A 27 -20.49 5.83 4.43
N THR A 28 -19.85 6.69 5.24
CA THR A 28 -19.33 8.00 4.81
C THR A 28 -17.89 7.95 4.30
N GLY A 29 -17.27 6.76 4.25
CA GLY A 29 -15.88 6.57 3.85
C GLY A 29 -14.84 6.71 4.97
N LEU A 30 -15.29 6.74 6.22
CA LEU A 30 -14.47 6.60 7.42
C LEU A 30 -14.58 5.15 7.91
N GLU A 31 -13.80 4.26 7.30
CA GLU A 31 -13.87 2.82 7.57
C GLU A 31 -13.53 2.51 9.03
N VAL A 32 -14.38 1.73 9.68
CA VAL A 32 -14.15 1.30 11.07
C VAL A 32 -13.56 -0.10 11.08
N ASP A 33 -12.34 -0.20 11.59
CA ASP A 33 -11.60 -1.46 11.70
C ASP A 33 -12.02 -2.28 12.92
N ALA A 34 -12.26 -1.61 14.06
CA ALA A 34 -12.61 -2.27 15.31
C ALA A 34 -13.55 -1.42 16.18
N LEU A 35 -14.37 -2.12 16.98
CA LEU A 35 -15.19 -1.56 18.02
C LEU A 35 -14.95 -2.35 19.31
N GLU A 36 -14.41 -1.71 20.34
CA GLU A 36 -14.05 -2.36 21.60
C GLU A 36 -14.65 -1.62 22.81
N GLU A 37 -15.19 -2.37 23.77
CA GLU A 37 -15.59 -1.79 25.06
C GLU A 37 -14.34 -1.58 25.94
N VAL A 38 -14.00 -0.35 26.22
CA VAL A 38 -12.89 0.03 27.11
C VAL A 38 -13.43 0.23 28.50
N GLN A 39 -13.05 -0.66 29.41
CA GLN A 39 -13.40 -0.55 30.81
C GLN A 39 -12.38 0.36 31.52
N ALA A 40 -12.85 1.31 32.33
CA ALA A 40 -11.99 2.24 33.08
C ALA A 40 -11.02 1.46 34.02
N VAL A 41 -11.43 0.30 34.48
CA VAL A 41 -10.62 -0.66 35.23
C VAL A 41 -10.93 -2.06 34.70
N LYS A 42 -9.90 -2.88 34.49
CA LYS A 42 -10.04 -4.25 33.96
C LYS A 42 -11.03 -5.05 34.80
N GLY A 43 -12.05 -5.64 34.19
CA GLY A 43 -13.14 -6.34 34.84
C GLY A 43 -14.28 -5.41 35.33
N GLY A 44 -14.16 -4.08 35.21
CA GLY A 44 -15.22 -3.11 35.52
C GLY A 44 -15.65 -3.13 36.98
N LEU A 45 -14.82 -3.60 37.90
CA LEU A 45 -15.10 -3.80 39.31
C LEU A 45 -16.39 -4.63 39.56
N LYS A 46 -16.73 -5.56 38.68
CA LYS A 46 -17.89 -6.44 38.82
C LYS A 46 -17.71 -7.37 40.03
N GLY A 47 -18.70 -7.41 40.94
CA GLY A 47 -18.63 -8.24 42.15
C GLY A 47 -17.88 -7.61 43.30
N LEU A 48 -17.47 -6.33 43.20
CA LEU A 48 -16.93 -5.54 44.31
C LEU A 48 -18.01 -4.60 44.85
N TYR A 49 -18.08 -4.45 46.18
CA TYR A 49 -19.08 -3.64 46.86
C TYR A 49 -18.47 -2.85 48.01
N VAL A 50 -19.11 -1.75 48.37
CA VAL A 50 -18.84 -1.04 49.61
C VAL A 50 -19.34 -1.90 50.76
N GLY A 51 -18.46 -2.32 51.65
CA GLY A 51 -18.76 -3.06 52.86
C GLY A 51 -18.45 -2.28 54.11
N LYS A 52 -19.09 -2.68 55.24
CA LYS A 52 -18.75 -2.15 56.56
C LYS A 52 -18.19 -3.28 57.44
N VAL A 53 -17.02 -3.12 57.95
CA VAL A 53 -16.42 -4.00 58.97
C VAL A 53 -17.19 -3.83 60.28
N VAL A 54 -17.96 -4.82 60.68
CA VAL A 54 -18.78 -4.80 61.91
C VAL A 54 -17.93 -5.19 63.10
N THR A 55 -17.20 -6.32 62.98
CA THR A 55 -16.22 -6.77 64.00
C THR A 55 -14.89 -7.09 63.35
N CYS A 56 -13.80 -6.88 64.09
CA CYS A 56 -12.47 -7.22 63.69
C CYS A 56 -11.73 -7.82 64.89
N GLU A 57 -11.50 -9.14 64.88
CA GLU A 57 -10.89 -9.86 65.97
C GLU A 57 -9.58 -10.51 65.53
N PRO A 58 -8.57 -10.66 66.41
CA PRO A 58 -7.35 -11.37 66.08
C PRO A 58 -7.62 -12.80 65.64
N HIS A 59 -6.89 -13.29 64.64
CA HIS A 59 -7.07 -14.66 64.15
C HIS A 59 -6.51 -15.67 65.19
N PRO A 60 -7.25 -16.76 65.56
CA PRO A 60 -6.86 -17.68 66.61
C PRO A 60 -5.54 -18.41 66.36
N ASN A 61 -5.13 -18.55 65.10
CA ASN A 61 -3.93 -19.30 64.70
C ASN A 61 -2.92 -18.44 63.90
N SER A 62 -2.95 -17.12 64.04
CA SER A 62 -2.04 -16.18 63.34
C SER A 62 -1.89 -14.90 64.14
N ASP A 63 -0.68 -14.36 64.13
CA ASP A 63 -0.26 -13.14 64.80
C ASP A 63 -0.47 -11.85 63.94
N HIS A 64 -0.74 -12.00 62.63
CA HIS A 64 -0.92 -10.89 61.69
C HIS A 64 -2.24 -10.95 60.90
N LEU A 65 -3.07 -11.98 61.09
CA LEU A 65 -4.38 -12.05 60.44
C LEU A 65 -5.49 -11.61 61.39
N HIS A 66 -6.55 -11.06 60.82
CA HIS A 66 -7.77 -10.69 61.56
C HIS A 66 -8.97 -11.41 60.95
N VAL A 67 -9.91 -11.83 61.80
CA VAL A 67 -11.21 -12.36 61.39
C VAL A 67 -12.21 -11.22 61.50
N CYS A 68 -12.74 -10.81 60.36
CA CYS A 68 -13.68 -9.71 60.20
C CYS A 68 -15.08 -10.24 59.90
N THR A 69 -16.11 -9.67 60.47
CA THR A 69 -17.47 -9.77 59.96
C THR A 69 -17.81 -8.50 59.23
N VAL A 70 -18.24 -8.65 57.96
CA VAL A 70 -18.45 -7.49 57.07
C VAL A 70 -19.92 -7.52 56.60
N ASP A 71 -20.56 -6.37 56.73
CA ASP A 71 -21.91 -6.12 56.18
C ASP A 71 -21.77 -5.58 54.72
N LEU A 72 -22.43 -6.24 53.80
CA LEU A 72 -22.52 -5.85 52.39
C LEU A 72 -23.89 -5.27 52.04
N GLY A 73 -24.68 -4.88 53.03
CA GLY A 73 -26.01 -4.30 52.78
C GLY A 73 -27.11 -5.31 52.39
N ARG A 74 -26.84 -6.62 52.51
CA ARG A 74 -27.75 -7.70 52.09
C ARG A 74 -28.49 -8.37 53.26
N GLY A 75 -28.37 -7.82 54.47
CA GLY A 75 -29.01 -8.40 55.64
C GLY A 75 -28.30 -9.64 56.26
N THR A 76 -27.24 -10.12 55.64
CA THR A 76 -26.38 -11.20 56.14
C THR A 76 -24.93 -10.70 56.22
N LEU A 77 -24.24 -11.08 57.32
CA LEU A 77 -22.85 -10.73 57.52
C LEU A 77 -21.94 -11.77 56.88
N SER A 78 -20.91 -11.34 56.16
CA SER A 78 -19.86 -12.20 55.56
C SER A 78 -18.63 -12.26 56.49
N GLN A 79 -18.17 -13.48 56.76
CA GLN A 79 -16.89 -13.64 57.48
C GLN A 79 -15.73 -13.60 56.51
N ILE A 80 -14.78 -12.70 56.71
CA ILE A 80 -13.62 -12.48 55.84
C ILE A 80 -12.37 -12.45 56.74
N VAL A 81 -11.34 -13.19 56.34
CA VAL A 81 -10.03 -13.13 56.98
C VAL A 81 -9.18 -12.13 56.20
N CYS A 82 -8.68 -11.13 56.91
CA CYS A 82 -7.85 -10.04 56.33
C CYS A 82 -6.46 -10.00 56.95
N GLY A 83 -5.44 -9.84 56.14
CA GLY A 83 -4.03 -9.69 56.57
C GLY A 83 -3.49 -8.26 56.60
N ALA A 84 -4.30 -7.29 56.22
CA ALA A 84 -3.86 -5.93 56.17
C ALA A 84 -3.69 -5.30 57.56
N PRO A 85 -2.61 -4.51 57.79
CA PRO A 85 -2.32 -3.97 59.13
C PRO A 85 -3.28 -2.84 59.52
N ASN A 86 -4.00 -2.25 58.57
CA ASN A 86 -4.86 -1.08 58.77
C ASN A 86 -6.35 -1.46 58.96
N VAL A 87 -6.72 -2.78 58.97
CA VAL A 87 -8.09 -3.18 59.13
C VAL A 87 -8.59 -2.96 60.56
N ALA A 88 -9.80 -2.37 60.74
CA ALA A 88 -10.40 -2.12 62.05
C ALA A 88 -11.94 -2.17 61.99
N ALA A 89 -12.55 -2.48 63.11
CA ALA A 89 -14.00 -2.44 63.23
C ALA A 89 -14.54 -1.01 63.01
N GLY A 90 -15.69 -0.90 62.38
CA GLY A 90 -16.37 0.34 62.04
C GLY A 90 -15.98 0.98 60.69
N GLN A 91 -14.89 0.54 60.08
CA GLN A 91 -14.43 1.03 58.76
C GLN A 91 -15.37 0.65 57.64
N LYS A 92 -15.51 1.52 56.64
CA LYS A 92 -16.07 1.21 55.35
C LYS A 92 -14.92 0.89 54.36
N VAL A 93 -15.08 -0.21 53.63
CA VAL A 93 -14.01 -0.83 52.85
C VAL A 93 -14.59 -1.33 51.49
N ILE A 94 -13.70 -1.60 50.54
CA ILE A 94 -14.10 -2.30 49.30
C ILE A 94 -13.89 -3.81 49.50
N VAL A 95 -14.94 -4.57 49.16
CA VAL A 95 -14.99 -6.02 49.35
C VAL A 95 -15.28 -6.72 48.00
N ALA A 96 -14.42 -7.63 47.64
CA ALA A 96 -14.67 -8.59 46.59
C ALA A 96 -15.47 -9.78 47.11
N ASP A 97 -16.68 -9.96 46.59
CA ASP A 97 -17.59 -11.01 46.93
C ASP A 97 -17.23 -12.35 46.28
N LEU A 98 -17.85 -13.45 46.73
CA LEU A 98 -17.62 -14.77 46.12
C LEU A 98 -18.00 -14.76 44.64
N GLY A 99 -17.08 -15.28 43.78
CA GLY A 99 -17.24 -15.29 42.33
C GLY A 99 -16.70 -14.04 41.65
N CYS A 100 -16.31 -13.01 42.38
CA CYS A 100 -15.59 -11.84 41.82
C CYS A 100 -14.28 -12.27 41.20
N VAL A 101 -13.96 -11.69 40.05
CA VAL A 101 -12.70 -11.89 39.35
C VAL A 101 -11.83 -10.63 39.52
N LEU A 102 -10.67 -10.76 40.10
CA LEU A 102 -9.65 -9.75 40.24
C LEU A 102 -8.55 -10.02 39.19
N TYR A 103 -7.79 -9.01 38.84
CA TYR A 103 -6.77 -9.07 37.80
C TYR A 103 -5.41 -8.63 38.31
N ASP A 104 -4.37 -9.45 38.07
CA ASP A 104 -2.96 -9.10 38.27
C ASP A 104 -2.28 -9.14 36.88
N GLY A 105 -2.23 -7.99 36.23
CA GLY A 105 -1.85 -7.90 34.82
C GLY A 105 -2.82 -8.71 33.94
N ASP A 106 -2.33 -9.77 33.27
CA ASP A 106 -3.17 -10.65 32.43
C ASP A 106 -3.72 -11.88 33.18
N LYS A 107 -3.34 -12.04 34.43
CA LYS A 107 -3.79 -13.18 35.23
C LYS A 107 -5.11 -12.88 35.93
N GLU A 108 -6.03 -13.81 35.84
CA GLU A 108 -7.33 -13.79 36.52
C GLU A 108 -7.25 -14.53 37.86
N PHE A 109 -7.78 -13.90 38.90
CA PHE A 109 -7.92 -14.49 40.24
C PHE A 109 -9.38 -14.46 40.70
N VAL A 110 -9.99 -15.61 40.73
CA VAL A 110 -11.41 -15.75 41.15
C VAL A 110 -11.52 -15.90 42.67
N ILE A 111 -12.29 -15.02 43.32
CA ILE A 111 -12.55 -15.08 44.75
C ILE A 111 -13.46 -16.28 45.04
N LYS A 112 -12.94 -17.25 45.81
CA LYS A 112 -13.65 -18.47 46.20
C LYS A 112 -13.68 -18.58 47.73
N LYS A 113 -14.70 -19.26 48.23
CA LYS A 113 -14.75 -19.62 49.66
C LYS A 113 -13.48 -20.43 50.00
N SER A 114 -12.71 -19.94 50.94
CA SER A 114 -11.40 -20.51 51.31
C SER A 114 -11.27 -20.68 52.83
N LYS A 115 -10.33 -21.52 53.27
CA LYS A 115 -9.97 -21.66 54.68
C LYS A 115 -8.55 -21.18 54.90
N LEU A 116 -8.39 -20.08 55.60
CA LEU A 116 -7.10 -19.51 55.94
C LEU A 116 -6.72 -19.90 57.37
N ARG A 117 -5.69 -20.71 57.53
CA ARG A 117 -5.25 -21.28 58.84
C ARG A 117 -6.38 -21.86 59.70
N GLY A 118 -7.38 -22.48 59.04
CA GLY A 118 -8.49 -23.15 59.72
C GLY A 118 -9.77 -22.32 59.83
N VAL A 119 -9.74 -21.02 59.60
CA VAL A 119 -10.91 -20.13 59.60
C VAL A 119 -11.42 -19.88 58.20
N GLU A 120 -12.75 -19.97 57.98
CA GLU A 120 -13.39 -19.75 56.72
C GLU A 120 -13.37 -18.27 56.34
N SER A 121 -13.04 -17.95 55.06
CA SER A 121 -13.19 -16.63 54.46
C SER A 121 -14.10 -16.72 53.27
N SER A 122 -15.12 -15.86 53.22
CA SER A 122 -16.15 -15.78 52.19
C SER A 122 -16.11 -14.43 51.47
N GLY A 123 -14.95 -14.06 50.97
CA GLY A 123 -14.68 -12.77 50.28
C GLY A 123 -13.27 -12.29 50.58
N MET A 124 -12.94 -11.12 50.06
CA MET A 124 -11.64 -10.45 50.27
C MET A 124 -11.86 -8.94 50.42
N ILE A 125 -11.22 -8.34 51.45
CA ILE A 125 -11.17 -6.88 51.58
C ILE A 125 -9.97 -6.42 50.78
N CYS A 126 -10.12 -5.47 49.87
CA CYS A 126 -9.14 -5.21 48.83
C CYS A 126 -8.28 -3.93 49.07
N ALA A 127 -7.07 -3.96 48.57
CA ALA A 127 -6.17 -2.81 48.40
C ALA A 127 -6.42 -2.11 47.03
N GLU A 128 -5.81 -0.96 46.85
CA GLU A 128 -6.00 -0.18 45.59
C GLU A 128 -5.46 -0.90 44.35
N ASP A 129 -4.26 -1.48 44.46
CA ASP A 129 -3.59 -2.20 43.40
C ASP A 129 -4.30 -3.51 43.03
N GLU A 130 -4.92 -4.19 44.02
CA GLU A 130 -5.66 -5.44 43.80
C GLU A 130 -6.92 -5.27 42.94
N ILE A 131 -7.50 -4.08 42.96
CA ILE A 131 -8.68 -3.75 42.15
C ILE A 131 -8.38 -2.78 41.00
N GLY A 132 -7.12 -2.37 40.84
CA GLY A 132 -6.66 -1.58 39.72
C GLY A 132 -7.08 -0.10 39.73
N ILE A 133 -7.45 0.48 40.90
CA ILE A 133 -7.80 1.90 41.03
C ILE A 133 -6.62 2.78 41.50
N GLY A 134 -5.55 2.18 41.95
CA GLY A 134 -4.33 2.83 42.41
C GLY A 134 -3.14 1.89 42.39
N THR A 135 -2.02 2.31 42.99
CA THR A 135 -0.75 1.54 43.02
C THR A 135 -0.32 1.16 44.45
N SER A 136 -1.07 1.60 45.46
CA SER A 136 -0.73 1.31 46.85
C SER A 136 -1.11 -0.10 47.29
N HIS A 137 -0.18 -0.79 47.91
CA HIS A 137 -0.37 -2.08 48.57
C HIS A 137 -0.10 -2.01 50.10
N ASP A 138 -0.05 -0.80 50.68
CA ASP A 138 0.32 -0.59 52.08
C ASP A 138 -0.80 -1.00 53.04
N GLY A 139 -1.98 -1.34 52.54
CA GLY A 139 -3.17 -1.77 53.29
C GLY A 139 -4.43 -1.79 52.48
N ILE A 140 -5.55 -2.14 53.09
CA ILE A 140 -6.87 -2.10 52.49
C ILE A 140 -7.34 -0.67 52.24
N ILE A 141 -8.24 -0.51 51.29
CA ILE A 141 -8.96 0.74 51.02
C ILE A 141 -9.92 1.06 52.17
N VAL A 142 -9.70 2.20 52.84
CA VAL A 142 -10.63 2.69 53.86
C VAL A 142 -11.37 3.89 53.27
N LEU A 143 -12.71 3.71 53.10
CA LEU A 143 -13.59 4.72 52.54
C LEU A 143 -14.06 5.77 53.57
N PRO A 144 -14.45 6.99 53.17
CA PRO A 144 -15.12 7.96 53.99
C PRO A 144 -16.36 7.45 54.68
N GLY A 145 -16.68 8.00 55.85
CA GLY A 145 -17.79 7.55 56.66
C GLY A 145 -19.20 7.71 56.07
N ASP A 146 -19.34 8.49 55.01
CA ASP A 146 -20.56 8.73 54.26
C ASP A 146 -20.79 7.72 53.12
N ALA A 147 -19.82 6.88 52.76
CA ALA A 147 -19.97 5.86 51.72
C ALA A 147 -21.17 4.90 52.04
N VAL A 148 -22.04 4.65 51.13
CA VAL A 148 -23.24 3.85 51.35
C VAL A 148 -22.91 2.35 51.24
N VAL A 149 -23.20 1.60 52.29
CA VAL A 149 -22.93 0.15 52.34
C VAL A 149 -23.84 -0.59 51.29
N GLY A 150 -23.24 -1.50 50.54
CA GLY A 150 -23.94 -2.28 49.53
C GLY A 150 -23.88 -1.64 48.12
N THR A 151 -23.36 -0.41 48.00
CA THR A 151 -23.14 0.25 46.70
C THR A 151 -22.11 -0.55 45.90
N PRO A 152 -22.35 -0.90 44.62
CA PRO A 152 -21.32 -1.46 43.76
C PRO A 152 -20.09 -0.56 43.68
N ALA A 153 -18.88 -1.11 43.73
CA ALA A 153 -17.66 -0.33 43.73
C ALA A 153 -17.51 0.54 42.44
N ALA A 154 -17.95 0.03 41.29
CA ALA A 154 -17.99 0.76 40.06
C ALA A 154 -18.84 2.04 40.11
N GLU A 155 -20.00 1.95 40.80
CA GLU A 155 -20.90 3.07 41.02
C GLU A 155 -20.30 4.08 42.03
N TYR A 156 -19.69 3.57 43.12
CA TYR A 156 -19.02 4.40 44.08
C TYR A 156 -17.86 5.23 43.53
N TYR A 157 -17.06 4.62 42.65
CA TYR A 157 -15.94 5.27 41.98
C TYR A 157 -16.35 6.03 40.72
N HIS A 158 -17.64 6.05 40.37
CA HIS A 158 -18.17 6.65 39.13
C HIS A 158 -17.42 6.15 37.89
N LEU A 159 -17.08 4.87 37.86
CA LEU A 159 -16.39 4.26 36.72
C LEU A 159 -17.38 4.07 35.58
N GLU A 160 -17.06 4.71 34.49
CA GLU A 160 -17.84 4.60 33.25
C GLU A 160 -17.04 3.85 32.19
N SER A 161 -17.52 2.73 31.70
CA SER A 161 -16.99 2.15 30.46
C SER A 161 -17.28 3.06 29.28
N ASP A 162 -16.42 3.03 28.30
CA ASP A 162 -16.61 3.73 27.04
C ASP A 162 -16.40 2.75 25.87
N TRP A 163 -16.69 3.19 24.66
CA TRP A 163 -16.41 2.40 23.47
C TRP A 163 -15.33 3.10 22.66
N LEU A 164 -14.30 2.35 22.33
CA LEU A 164 -13.25 2.71 21.40
C LEU A 164 -13.68 2.30 20.00
N ILE A 165 -13.72 3.27 19.10
CA ILE A 165 -13.95 3.08 17.66
C ILE A 165 -12.62 3.33 16.96
N GLU A 166 -12.04 2.30 16.37
CA GLU A 166 -10.83 2.42 15.58
C GLU A 166 -11.20 2.72 14.13
N VAL A 167 -10.84 3.91 13.66
CA VAL A 167 -11.17 4.41 12.31
C VAL A 167 -9.92 4.46 11.47
N ASP A 168 -9.91 3.78 10.33
CA ASP A 168 -8.88 3.95 9.31
C ASP A 168 -9.16 5.20 8.47
N ILE A 169 -8.25 6.17 8.56
CA ILE A 169 -8.39 7.47 7.89
C ILE A 169 -7.38 7.55 6.77
N THR A 170 -7.88 7.61 5.56
CA THR A 170 -7.07 7.78 4.35
C THR A 170 -6.29 9.10 4.37
N ALA A 171 -5.15 9.14 3.69
CA ALA A 171 -4.22 10.27 3.75
C ALA A 171 -4.81 11.59 3.24
N ASN A 172 -5.85 11.57 2.42
CA ASN A 172 -6.56 12.75 1.91
C ASN A 172 -7.56 13.34 2.92
N ARG A 173 -8.00 12.56 3.93
CA ARG A 173 -9.00 12.97 4.93
C ARG A 173 -8.37 13.52 6.20
N ALA A 174 -7.40 14.45 6.05
CA ALA A 174 -6.75 15.12 7.17
C ALA A 174 -7.75 15.83 8.11
N ASP A 175 -8.88 16.27 7.59
CA ASP A 175 -9.99 16.89 8.31
C ASP A 175 -10.64 15.98 9.37
N ALA A 176 -10.55 14.66 9.20
CA ALA A 176 -11.11 13.66 10.10
C ALA A 176 -10.12 13.15 11.18
N LEU A 177 -8.89 13.71 11.26
CA LEU A 177 -7.87 13.28 12.22
C LEU A 177 -8.11 13.85 13.65
N SER A 178 -9.39 13.96 14.06
CA SER A 178 -9.81 14.41 15.38
C SER A 178 -11.23 13.97 15.70
N HIS A 179 -11.61 14.01 16.98
CA HIS A 179 -12.99 13.74 17.39
C HIS A 179 -13.97 14.73 16.74
N TYR A 180 -13.62 16.02 16.71
CA TYR A 180 -14.46 17.04 16.06
C TYR A 180 -14.56 16.84 14.55
N GLY A 181 -13.48 16.42 13.90
CA GLY A 181 -13.48 16.11 12.46
C GLY A 181 -14.41 14.93 12.12
N VAL A 182 -14.34 13.86 12.91
CA VAL A 182 -15.24 12.69 12.76
C VAL A 182 -16.69 13.09 13.08
N ALA A 183 -16.89 13.96 14.10
CA ALA A 183 -18.21 14.47 14.45
C ALA A 183 -18.87 15.25 13.31
N ARG A 184 -18.11 16.02 12.51
CA ARG A 184 -18.62 16.72 11.32
C ARG A 184 -19.18 15.76 10.27
N ASP A 185 -18.47 14.69 9.99
CA ASP A 185 -18.96 13.68 9.03
C ASP A 185 -20.19 12.95 9.55
N LEU A 186 -20.18 12.55 10.81
CA LEU A 186 -21.34 11.93 11.44
C LEU A 186 -22.56 12.89 11.45
N TYR A 187 -22.33 14.17 11.76
CA TYR A 187 -23.37 15.22 11.71
C TYR A 187 -23.99 15.34 10.31
N ALA A 188 -23.15 15.39 9.26
CA ALA A 188 -23.64 15.50 7.89
C ALA A 188 -24.47 14.26 7.50
N TRP A 189 -24.03 13.06 7.89
CA TRP A 189 -24.76 11.82 7.67
C TRP A 189 -26.09 11.79 8.43
N LEU A 190 -26.10 12.19 9.70
CA LEU A 190 -27.32 12.26 10.52
C LEU A 190 -28.37 13.19 9.90
N LEU A 191 -27.97 14.40 9.48
CA LEU A 191 -28.86 15.35 8.81
C LEU A 191 -29.45 14.76 7.53
N GLN A 192 -28.62 14.14 6.70
CA GLN A 192 -29.05 13.55 5.43
C GLN A 192 -30.01 12.39 5.63
N ASN A 193 -29.89 11.65 6.76
CA ASN A 193 -30.78 10.55 7.10
C ASN A 193 -31.97 10.96 7.98
N GLY A 194 -32.23 12.27 8.13
CA GLY A 194 -33.43 12.80 8.76
C GLY A 194 -33.40 12.80 10.30
N TYR A 195 -32.24 12.61 10.92
CA TYR A 195 -32.12 12.74 12.37
C TYR A 195 -32.13 14.22 12.79
N GLN A 196 -32.73 14.49 13.94
CA GLN A 196 -32.55 15.78 14.59
C GLN A 196 -31.23 15.78 15.34
N THR A 197 -30.32 16.66 14.96
CA THR A 197 -28.95 16.71 15.46
C THR A 197 -28.40 18.14 15.43
N SER A 198 -27.39 18.38 16.25
CA SER A 198 -26.62 19.63 16.22
C SER A 198 -25.13 19.31 16.40
N LEU A 199 -24.28 20.14 15.80
CA LEU A 199 -22.83 20.07 15.95
C LEU A 199 -22.40 21.14 16.95
N HIS A 200 -21.71 20.73 18.00
CA HIS A 200 -21.27 21.60 19.09
C HIS A 200 -19.76 21.80 19.02
N ARG A 201 -19.33 23.04 19.05
CA ARG A 201 -17.93 23.38 19.24
C ARG A 201 -17.83 24.25 20.49
N PRO A 202 -17.10 23.85 21.54
CA PRO A 202 -16.94 24.64 22.76
C PRO A 202 -16.50 26.07 22.45
N ASP A 203 -17.10 27.07 23.08
CA ASP A 203 -16.73 28.45 22.83
C ASP A 203 -15.43 28.87 23.57
N CYS A 204 -14.86 29.99 23.16
CA CYS A 204 -13.65 30.53 23.78
C CYS A 204 -13.90 31.76 24.66
N LYS A 205 -15.16 31.99 25.13
CA LYS A 205 -15.54 33.19 25.90
C LYS A 205 -14.78 33.31 27.23
N ALA A 206 -14.37 32.18 27.82
CA ALA A 206 -13.58 32.16 29.04
C ALA A 206 -12.12 32.62 28.84
N PHE A 207 -11.65 32.67 27.58
CA PHE A 207 -10.32 33.17 27.29
C PHE A 207 -10.17 34.63 27.64
N LYS A 208 -9.16 34.97 28.48
CA LYS A 208 -8.84 36.34 28.87
C LYS A 208 -7.35 36.45 29.16
N VAL A 209 -6.73 37.51 28.67
CA VAL A 209 -5.37 37.89 29.06
C VAL A 209 -5.43 38.48 30.47
N ASP A 210 -4.64 37.96 31.37
CA ASP A 210 -4.65 38.34 32.76
C ASP A 210 -3.60 39.41 33.07
N ASN A 211 -2.44 39.37 32.43
CA ASN A 211 -1.37 40.35 32.55
C ASN A 211 -0.48 40.35 31.30
N HIS A 212 0.62 41.12 31.28
CA HIS A 212 1.60 41.18 30.21
C HIS A 212 3.05 40.98 30.71
N ASP A 213 3.22 40.12 31.70
CA ASP A 213 4.50 39.97 32.41
C ASP A 213 5.55 39.17 31.63
N LEU A 214 5.11 38.34 30.65
CA LEU A 214 5.98 37.46 29.87
C LEU A 214 5.70 37.57 28.37
N PRO A 215 6.02 38.71 27.72
CA PRO A 215 5.89 38.80 26.28
C PRO A 215 6.93 37.94 25.54
N ILE A 216 6.51 37.28 24.50
CA ILE A 216 7.36 36.45 23.60
C ILE A 216 7.21 37.01 22.19
N GLU A 217 8.34 37.28 21.54
CA GLU A 217 8.38 37.71 20.14
C GLU A 217 8.53 36.49 19.23
N VAL A 218 7.95 36.54 18.06
CA VAL A 218 8.02 35.45 17.04
C VAL A 218 8.49 36.00 15.72
N ASP A 219 9.51 35.35 15.17
CA ASP A 219 10.01 35.56 13.81
C ASP A 219 9.92 34.27 12.98
N ILE A 220 9.38 34.36 11.77
CA ILE A 220 9.38 33.26 10.79
C ILE A 220 10.38 33.64 9.69
N GLU A 221 11.57 33.04 9.71
CA GLU A 221 12.57 33.25 8.67
C GLU A 221 12.23 32.43 7.40
N ASN A 222 11.66 31.22 7.53
CA ASN A 222 11.23 30.39 6.42
C ASN A 222 9.70 30.34 6.32
N THR A 223 9.13 31.32 5.59
CA THR A 223 7.68 31.46 5.40
C THR A 223 7.05 30.45 4.45
N GLU A 224 7.86 29.71 3.67
CA GLU A 224 7.39 28.58 2.87
C GLU A 224 7.10 27.37 3.76
N ALA A 225 8.04 27.02 4.63
CA ALA A 225 7.94 25.88 5.52
C ALA A 225 6.99 26.09 6.71
N CYS A 226 6.96 27.33 7.25
CA CYS A 226 6.02 27.74 8.30
C CYS A 226 5.18 28.90 7.81
N ARG A 227 3.91 28.66 7.48
CA ARG A 227 3.00 29.70 6.95
C ARG A 227 2.26 30.48 8.04
N ARG A 228 2.05 29.88 9.20
CA ARG A 228 1.45 30.52 10.35
C ARG A 228 2.05 29.97 11.64
N TYR A 229 2.36 30.84 12.56
CA TYR A 229 2.83 30.49 13.90
C TYR A 229 2.14 31.37 14.91
N ALA A 230 1.46 30.75 15.87
CA ALA A 230 0.82 31.47 16.97
C ALA A 230 1.32 30.92 18.31
N CYS A 231 1.54 31.81 19.27
CA CYS A 231 1.89 31.42 20.62
C CYS A 231 1.29 32.37 21.65
N LEU A 232 1.27 31.91 22.88
CA LEU A 232 1.03 32.72 24.07
C LEU A 232 1.79 32.18 25.27
N SER A 233 2.08 33.02 26.24
CA SER A 233 2.71 32.63 27.50
C SER A 233 1.69 32.54 28.63
N ILE A 234 1.93 31.61 29.54
CA ILE A 234 1.15 31.43 30.78
C ILE A 234 2.14 31.34 31.93
N THR A 235 1.94 32.14 32.97
CA THR A 235 2.79 32.19 34.18
C THR A 235 2.09 31.60 35.38
N GLY A 236 2.87 31.06 36.30
CA GLY A 236 2.36 30.56 37.59
C GLY A 236 1.59 29.23 37.44
N CYS A 237 1.96 28.40 36.45
CA CYS A 237 1.43 27.06 36.31
C CYS A 237 2.00 26.13 37.40
N GLU A 238 1.17 25.24 37.90
CA GLU A 238 1.54 24.11 38.71
C GLU A 238 1.45 22.82 37.87
N VAL A 239 2.61 22.24 37.57
CA VAL A 239 2.65 20.95 36.86
C VAL A 239 2.33 19.85 37.87
N LYS A 240 1.29 19.07 37.60
CA LYS A 240 0.80 17.99 38.45
C LYS A 240 0.04 16.96 37.64
N GLU A 241 -0.37 15.89 38.30
CA GLU A 241 -1.23 14.88 37.68
C GLU A 241 -2.53 15.48 37.15
N SER A 242 -2.95 15.01 35.97
CA SER A 242 -4.19 15.45 35.33
C SER A 242 -5.42 14.98 36.11
N PRO A 243 -6.54 15.72 36.07
CA PRO A 243 -7.77 15.26 36.66
C PRO A 243 -8.29 14.00 35.96
N GLY A 244 -9.02 13.18 36.73
CA GLY A 244 -9.47 11.86 36.27
C GLY A 244 -10.22 11.85 34.93
N TRP A 245 -11.06 12.88 34.69
CA TRP A 245 -11.80 12.99 33.43
C TRP A 245 -10.89 13.12 32.20
N LEU A 246 -9.79 13.87 32.31
CA LEU A 246 -8.81 14.08 31.24
C LEU A 246 -7.98 12.82 31.02
N GLN A 247 -7.51 12.20 32.11
CA GLN A 247 -6.81 10.93 32.06
C GLN A 247 -7.66 9.83 31.39
N ASN A 248 -8.94 9.71 31.76
CA ASN A 248 -9.84 8.71 31.23
C ASN A 248 -10.06 8.88 29.72
N LYS A 249 -10.30 10.12 29.25
CA LYS A 249 -10.42 10.40 27.81
C LYS A 249 -9.17 9.98 27.01
N LEU A 250 -7.97 10.28 27.53
CA LEU A 250 -6.73 9.90 26.87
C LEU A 250 -6.49 8.39 26.91
N ARG A 251 -6.74 7.73 28.05
CA ARG A 251 -6.60 6.28 28.17
C ARG A 251 -7.52 5.51 27.24
N VAL A 252 -8.77 5.94 27.10
CA VAL A 252 -9.74 5.27 26.19
C VAL A 252 -9.21 5.22 24.75
N ILE A 253 -8.54 6.26 24.31
CA ILE A 253 -7.97 6.33 22.94
C ILE A 253 -6.53 5.78 22.86
N GLY A 254 -6.03 5.16 23.94
CA GLY A 254 -4.72 4.52 23.98
C GLY A 254 -3.53 5.45 24.32
N LEU A 255 -3.80 6.69 24.70
CA LEU A 255 -2.73 7.62 25.12
C LEU A 255 -2.45 7.51 26.62
N ARG A 256 -1.17 7.44 26.97
CA ARG A 256 -0.74 7.43 28.38
C ARG A 256 -0.72 8.87 28.93
N PRO A 257 -1.47 9.17 30.00
CA PRO A 257 -1.36 10.44 30.71
C PRO A 257 0.05 10.67 31.28
N ILE A 258 0.52 11.90 31.23
CA ILE A 258 1.86 12.31 31.70
C ILE A 258 1.73 13.33 32.83
N ASN A 259 1.28 14.53 32.52
CA ASN A 259 0.96 15.60 33.45
C ASN A 259 -0.08 16.53 32.82
N ASN A 260 -0.67 17.39 33.67
CA ASN A 260 -1.76 18.28 33.24
C ASN A 260 -1.44 19.16 32.03
N ILE A 261 -0.22 19.64 31.85
CA ILE A 261 0.17 20.51 30.73
C ILE A 261 0.30 19.69 29.41
N VAL A 262 1.05 18.58 29.45
CA VAL A 262 1.23 17.72 28.28
C VAL A 262 -0.09 17.07 27.87
N ASP A 263 -0.89 16.65 28.84
CA ASP A 263 -2.17 16.01 28.58
C ASP A 263 -3.19 16.98 27.95
N ILE A 264 -3.13 18.28 28.32
CA ILE A 264 -3.92 19.33 27.67
C ILE A 264 -3.55 19.44 26.18
N THR A 265 -2.25 19.45 25.84
CA THR A 265 -1.82 19.54 24.43
C THR A 265 -2.25 18.31 23.64
N ASN A 266 -2.14 17.11 24.23
CA ASN A 266 -2.64 15.87 23.64
C ASN A 266 -4.17 15.87 23.48
N TYR A 267 -4.89 16.33 24.50
CA TYR A 267 -6.33 16.46 24.43
C TYR A 267 -6.77 17.38 23.29
N VAL A 268 -6.19 18.57 23.15
CA VAL A 268 -6.51 19.53 22.09
C VAL A 268 -6.20 18.96 20.70
N MET A 269 -5.08 18.26 20.57
CA MET A 269 -4.72 17.58 19.31
C MET A 269 -5.77 16.52 18.94
N MET A 270 -6.16 15.66 19.87
CA MET A 270 -7.15 14.61 19.62
C MET A 270 -8.58 15.12 19.50
N ALA A 271 -8.88 16.25 20.18
CA ALA A 271 -10.17 16.92 20.08
C ALA A 271 -10.39 17.63 18.74
N TYR A 272 -9.42 18.42 18.29
CA TYR A 272 -9.59 19.38 17.19
C TYR A 272 -8.64 19.17 16.01
N GLY A 273 -7.71 18.21 16.09
CA GLY A 273 -6.77 17.90 15.00
C GLY A 273 -5.58 18.87 14.92
N GLN A 274 -5.40 19.77 15.89
CA GLN A 274 -4.29 20.70 15.93
C GLN A 274 -3.21 20.22 16.89
N PRO A 275 -2.06 19.74 16.40
CA PRO A 275 -0.93 19.45 17.26
C PRO A 275 -0.40 20.72 17.92
N MET A 276 -0.08 20.63 19.20
CA MET A 276 0.46 21.73 19.98
C MET A 276 1.74 21.31 20.68
N HIS A 277 2.62 22.25 20.91
CA HIS A 277 3.77 22.07 21.77
C HIS A 277 3.75 23.06 22.95
N CYS A 278 4.35 22.65 24.05
CA CYS A 278 4.47 23.48 25.23
C CYS A 278 5.96 23.56 25.65
N PHE A 279 6.53 24.73 25.56
CA PHE A 279 7.89 25.00 25.99
C PHE A 279 7.91 25.50 27.44
N ASP A 280 8.94 25.12 28.19
CA ASP A 280 9.29 25.84 29.42
C ASP A 280 9.76 27.25 29.05
N ALA A 281 9.06 28.26 29.52
CA ALA A 281 9.31 29.65 29.13
C ALA A 281 10.69 30.16 29.57
N ASP A 282 11.25 29.59 30.62
CA ASP A 282 12.60 29.96 31.11
C ASP A 282 13.70 29.44 30.17
N MET A 283 13.39 28.44 29.33
CA MET A 283 14.29 27.94 28.30
C MET A 283 14.16 28.72 26.97
N VAL A 284 13.16 29.57 26.82
CA VAL A 284 13.02 30.47 25.67
C VAL A 284 13.96 31.67 25.83
N LYS A 285 15.26 31.43 25.57
CA LYS A 285 16.29 32.45 25.72
C LYS A 285 16.00 33.66 24.85
N GLY A 286 16.20 34.85 25.40
CA GLY A 286 15.91 36.12 24.74
C GLY A 286 14.43 36.46 24.62
N ARG A 287 13.51 35.64 25.18
CA ARG A 287 12.06 35.78 25.03
C ARG A 287 11.63 35.89 23.56
N ARG A 288 12.30 35.13 22.71
CA ARG A 288 12.12 35.16 21.26
C ARG A 288 12.09 33.76 20.69
N ILE A 289 11.13 33.49 19.83
CA ILE A 289 11.02 32.27 19.04
C ILE A 289 11.38 32.60 17.59
N VAL A 290 12.28 31.83 17.00
CA VAL A 290 12.70 31.95 15.60
C VAL A 290 12.43 30.64 14.88
N VAL A 291 11.57 30.66 13.87
CA VAL A 291 11.24 29.47 13.07
C VAL A 291 12.06 29.52 11.79
N ARG A 292 13.06 28.63 11.72
CA ARG A 292 14.05 28.60 10.63
C ARG A 292 14.57 27.20 10.33
N THR A 293 15.21 27.02 9.20
CA THR A 293 16.01 25.82 8.89
C THR A 293 17.40 25.91 9.53
N GLN A 294 18.07 24.78 9.67
CA GLN A 294 19.39 24.69 10.29
C GLN A 294 20.51 24.51 9.26
N PRO A 295 21.74 24.96 9.55
CA PRO A 295 22.90 24.59 8.76
C PRO A 295 23.09 23.06 8.74
N GLU A 296 23.56 22.53 7.60
CA GLU A 296 23.86 21.10 7.48
C GLU A 296 24.87 20.63 8.54
N GLY A 297 24.55 19.55 9.24
CA GLY A 297 25.40 18.98 10.30
C GLY A 297 25.07 19.47 11.72
N THR A 298 24.04 20.31 11.90
CA THR A 298 23.62 20.76 13.24
C THR A 298 23.16 19.58 14.10
N LYS A 299 23.76 19.43 15.27
CA LYS A 299 23.38 18.37 16.22
C LYS A 299 22.19 18.79 17.06
N PHE A 300 21.26 17.87 17.26
CA PHE A 300 20.04 18.07 18.02
C PHE A 300 19.69 16.80 18.79
N VAL A 301 19.35 16.95 20.07
CA VAL A 301 18.96 15.82 20.94
C VAL A 301 17.46 15.92 21.23
N THR A 302 16.71 14.91 20.85
CA THR A 302 15.26 14.82 21.04
C THR A 302 14.90 14.43 22.49
N LEU A 303 13.60 14.56 22.85
CA LEU A 303 13.09 14.28 24.21
C LEU A 303 13.36 12.84 24.68
N ASP A 304 13.44 11.89 23.76
CA ASP A 304 13.81 10.48 24.01
C ASP A 304 15.30 10.25 24.22
N GLY A 305 16.11 11.30 24.01
CA GLY A 305 17.56 11.28 24.21
C GLY A 305 18.38 10.86 23.00
N GLU A 306 17.74 10.62 21.86
CA GLU A 306 18.42 10.28 20.60
C GLU A 306 19.03 11.53 19.94
N GLU A 307 20.25 11.37 19.36
CA GLU A 307 20.91 12.46 18.63
C GLU A 307 20.61 12.40 17.14
N HIS A 308 20.07 13.49 16.61
CA HIS A 308 19.81 13.69 15.18
C HIS A 308 20.75 14.73 14.58
N THR A 309 20.99 14.61 13.28
CA THR A 309 21.78 15.59 12.52
C THR A 309 20.85 16.34 11.60
N LEU A 310 20.59 17.60 11.88
CA LEU A 310 19.72 18.48 11.13
C LEU A 310 20.45 19.10 9.91
N GLY A 311 19.68 19.56 8.93
CA GLY A 311 20.19 20.19 7.72
C GLY A 311 19.25 21.25 7.16
N GLU A 312 19.60 21.75 5.97
CA GLU A 312 18.90 22.87 5.28
C GLU A 312 17.41 22.62 5.01
N HIS A 313 16.97 21.36 5.04
CA HIS A 313 15.58 21.00 4.82
C HIS A 313 14.81 20.65 6.12
N ASP A 314 15.46 20.80 7.28
CA ASP A 314 14.84 20.55 8.56
C ASP A 314 14.43 21.85 9.21
N LEU A 315 13.11 22.08 9.30
CA LEU A 315 12.57 23.23 9.98
C LEU A 315 12.70 23.03 11.49
N SER A 316 13.20 24.04 12.18
CA SER A 316 13.35 24.05 13.63
C SER A 316 12.70 25.26 14.26
N ILE A 317 12.15 25.06 15.45
CA ILE A 317 11.72 26.14 16.34
C ILE A 317 12.89 26.40 17.29
N CYS A 318 13.42 27.62 17.23
CA CYS A 318 14.61 28.04 17.98
C CYS A 318 14.25 29.10 19.00
N ASN A 319 15.02 29.19 20.08
CA ASN A 319 15.13 30.42 20.85
C ASN A 319 16.15 31.37 20.18
N ALA A 320 16.59 32.42 20.87
CA ALA A 320 17.57 33.37 20.32
C ALA A 320 18.94 32.71 20.01
N GLU A 321 19.28 31.57 20.61
CA GLU A 321 20.62 30.95 20.56
C GLU A 321 20.63 29.60 19.85
N GLU A 322 19.67 28.74 20.12
CA GLU A 322 19.72 27.32 19.74
C GLU A 322 18.36 26.74 19.33
N PRO A 323 18.32 25.60 18.57
CA PRO A 323 17.07 24.90 18.25
C PRO A 323 16.50 24.23 19.50
N MET A 324 15.17 24.36 19.67
CA MET A 324 14.40 23.77 20.78
C MET A 324 13.53 22.61 20.34
N CYS A 325 13.11 22.56 19.05
CA CYS A 325 12.21 21.55 18.53
C CYS A 325 12.46 21.35 17.04
N ILE A 326 12.35 20.11 16.55
CA ILE A 326 12.16 19.84 15.14
C ILE A 326 10.68 20.12 14.84
N ALA A 327 10.42 21.23 14.14
CA ALA A 327 9.08 21.78 13.97
C ALA A 327 8.05 20.75 13.49
N GLY A 328 6.98 20.56 14.26
CA GLY A 328 5.88 19.67 13.97
C GLY A 328 6.23 18.16 14.00
N ILE A 329 7.43 17.78 14.46
CA ILE A 329 7.89 16.40 14.50
C ILE A 329 8.23 15.96 15.93
N PHE A 330 9.24 16.58 16.57
CA PHE A 330 9.69 16.13 17.89
C PHE A 330 10.34 17.23 18.71
N GLY A 331 9.97 17.33 19.99
CA GLY A 331 10.55 18.28 20.93
C GLY A 331 11.98 17.96 21.32
N GLY A 332 12.75 18.98 21.71
CA GLY A 332 14.11 18.82 22.20
C GLY A 332 14.17 18.60 23.71
N LYS A 333 15.20 17.86 24.15
CA LYS A 333 15.40 17.47 25.55
C LYS A 333 15.52 18.63 26.51
N GLY A 334 15.98 19.81 26.08
CA GLY A 334 16.25 20.94 26.97
C GLY A 334 15.10 21.96 27.10
N SER A 335 14.00 21.82 26.34
CA SER A 335 12.95 22.82 26.22
C SER A 335 11.55 22.34 26.60
N GLY A 336 11.42 21.08 26.99
CA GLY A 336 10.14 20.47 27.38
C GLY A 336 9.66 20.95 28.75
N THR A 337 8.43 20.56 29.10
CA THR A 337 7.79 20.86 30.38
C THR A 337 8.12 19.76 31.39
N TYR A 338 8.61 20.18 32.54
CA TYR A 338 9.00 19.30 33.68
C TYR A 338 8.19 19.66 34.92
N ASP A 339 8.27 18.84 35.99
CA ASP A 339 7.57 19.07 37.25
C ASP A 339 7.93 20.39 37.92
N THR A 340 9.10 20.96 37.63
CA THR A 340 9.60 22.24 38.14
C THR A 340 9.19 23.44 37.30
N THR A 341 8.57 23.24 36.14
CA THR A 341 8.17 24.30 35.23
C THR A 341 6.98 25.10 35.81
N THR A 342 7.16 26.39 35.90
CA THR A 342 6.11 27.31 36.41
C THR A 342 5.57 28.28 35.33
N ASN A 343 6.33 28.50 34.28
CA ASN A 343 5.97 29.38 33.20
C ASN A 343 6.06 28.63 31.88
N VAL A 344 5.06 28.71 31.03
CA VAL A 344 5.00 27.95 29.79
C VAL A 344 4.70 28.85 28.61
N VAL A 345 5.18 28.45 27.44
CA VAL A 345 4.79 29.00 26.14
C VAL A 345 4.08 27.93 25.35
N LEU A 346 2.80 28.16 25.10
CA LEU A 346 1.98 27.33 24.23
C LEU A 346 2.19 27.73 22.78
N GLU A 347 2.43 26.74 21.92
CA GLU A 347 2.56 26.84 20.48
C GLU A 347 1.37 26.23 19.75
N SER A 348 0.89 26.89 18.70
CA SER A 348 -0.05 26.35 17.71
C SER A 348 0.34 26.88 16.35
N ALA A 349 0.68 26.01 15.39
CA ALA A 349 1.27 26.43 14.13
C ALA A 349 0.69 25.69 12.91
N TYR A 350 0.90 26.26 11.72
CA TYR A 350 0.67 25.61 10.44
C TYR A 350 1.99 25.47 9.69
N PHE A 351 2.50 24.23 9.65
CA PHE A 351 3.68 23.87 8.88
C PHE A 351 3.29 23.27 7.53
N HIS A 352 4.10 23.53 6.51
CA HIS A 352 3.84 22.99 5.17
C HIS A 352 3.99 21.46 5.15
N PRO A 353 2.96 20.71 4.74
CA PRO A 353 2.93 19.24 4.83
C PRO A 353 4.14 18.53 4.21
N THR A 354 4.60 18.99 3.04
CA THR A 354 5.75 18.39 2.34
C THR A 354 7.06 18.53 3.12
N TRP A 355 7.27 19.66 3.82
CA TRP A 355 8.45 19.89 4.63
C TRP A 355 8.48 18.92 5.83
N ILE A 356 7.36 18.80 6.55
CA ILE A 356 7.26 17.89 7.69
C ILE A 356 7.46 16.44 7.24
N ARG A 357 6.79 16.02 6.15
CA ARG A 357 6.92 14.64 5.63
C ARG A 357 8.35 14.29 5.24
N LYS A 358 9.08 15.21 4.58
CA LYS A 358 10.47 14.98 4.19
C LYS A 358 11.39 14.87 5.40
N SER A 359 11.27 15.77 6.39
CA SER A 359 12.06 15.72 7.61
C SER A 359 11.73 14.51 8.47
N ALA A 360 10.46 14.18 8.69
CA ALA A 360 10.03 13.00 9.45
C ALA A 360 10.62 11.71 8.86
N ARG A 361 10.56 11.56 7.53
CA ARG A 361 11.16 10.39 6.84
C ARG A 361 12.68 10.37 6.92
N ARG A 362 13.33 11.53 6.77
CA ARG A 362 14.80 11.65 6.85
C ARG A 362 15.32 11.18 8.20
N HIS A 363 14.64 11.53 9.28
CA HIS A 363 15.04 11.18 10.65
C HIS A 363 14.42 9.88 11.15
N GLY A 364 13.53 9.23 10.37
CA GLY A 364 12.83 8.01 10.79
C GLY A 364 11.86 8.24 11.96
N LEU A 365 11.40 9.48 12.16
CA LEU A 365 10.50 9.87 13.24
C LEU A 365 9.04 9.86 12.75
N SER A 366 8.18 9.19 13.50
CA SER A 366 6.73 9.19 13.28
C SER A 366 6.03 9.43 14.59
N THR A 367 5.34 10.58 14.71
CA THR A 367 4.57 10.98 15.88
C THR A 367 3.15 11.35 15.49
N ASP A 368 2.24 11.39 16.46
CA ASP A 368 0.87 11.88 16.25
C ASP A 368 0.82 13.30 15.69
N ALA A 369 1.78 14.14 16.06
CA ALA A 369 1.91 15.49 15.53
C ALA A 369 2.37 15.49 14.07
N SER A 370 3.47 14.78 13.74
CA SER A 370 3.98 14.70 12.37
C SER A 370 2.98 14.06 11.42
N PHE A 371 2.25 13.05 11.89
CA PHE A 371 1.18 12.37 11.14
C PHE A 371 0.07 13.33 10.69
N ARG A 372 -0.28 14.31 11.55
CA ARG A 372 -1.28 15.34 11.21
C ARG A 372 -0.71 16.43 10.33
N PHE A 373 0.45 16.99 10.68
CA PHE A 373 1.08 18.05 9.90
C PHE A 373 1.44 17.62 8.47
N GLU A 374 1.93 16.38 8.28
CA GLU A 374 2.28 15.90 6.93
C GLU A 374 1.07 15.70 6.00
N ARG A 375 -0.14 15.62 6.57
CA ARG A 375 -1.41 15.52 5.83
C ARG A 375 -2.10 16.87 5.68
N GLY A 376 -1.81 17.80 6.58
CA GLY A 376 -2.41 19.14 6.66
C GLY A 376 -3.27 19.29 7.91
N VAL A 377 -3.18 20.44 8.52
CA VAL A 377 -4.02 20.85 9.65
C VAL A 377 -4.88 22.04 9.25
N ASP A 378 -5.89 22.39 10.06
CA ASP A 378 -6.75 23.54 9.81
C ASP A 378 -5.99 24.85 10.06
N PRO A 379 -5.66 25.65 9.03
CA PRO A 379 -4.95 26.91 9.22
C PRO A 379 -5.80 27.96 10.00
N ASP A 380 -7.13 27.86 9.96
CA ASP A 380 -8.04 28.77 10.66
C ASP A 380 -8.34 28.31 12.09
N GLY A 381 -8.16 27.03 12.38
CA GLY A 381 -8.35 26.43 13.70
C GLY A 381 -7.27 26.75 14.72
N ILE A 382 -6.11 27.27 14.31
CA ILE A 382 -4.91 27.49 15.14
C ILE A 382 -5.21 28.35 16.38
N ILE A 383 -5.85 29.51 16.20
CA ILE A 383 -6.15 30.41 17.31
C ILE A 383 -7.23 29.86 18.24
N TYR A 384 -8.17 29.11 17.66
CA TYR A 384 -9.19 28.43 18.47
C TYR A 384 -8.54 27.36 19.38
N ALA A 385 -7.70 26.50 18.84
CA ALA A 385 -6.99 25.47 19.60
C ALA A 385 -6.12 26.07 20.70
N LEU A 386 -5.38 27.15 20.38
CA LEU A 386 -4.54 27.88 21.35
C LEU A 386 -5.35 28.45 22.50
N LYS A 387 -6.53 29.03 22.21
CA LYS A 387 -7.43 29.56 23.26
C LYS A 387 -8.01 28.44 24.13
N GLN A 388 -8.41 27.32 23.56
CA GLN A 388 -8.91 26.15 24.31
C GLN A 388 -7.84 25.59 25.26
N ALA A 389 -6.60 25.41 24.74
CA ALA A 389 -5.48 24.98 25.59
C ALA A 389 -5.21 25.97 26.74
N ALA A 390 -5.24 27.28 26.45
CA ALA A 390 -5.03 28.32 27.48
C ALA A 390 -6.11 28.32 28.56
N ILE A 391 -7.37 28.12 28.18
CA ILE A 391 -8.49 27.99 29.14
C ILE A 391 -8.25 26.78 30.06
N LEU A 392 -7.92 25.63 29.47
CA LEU A 392 -7.64 24.42 30.24
C LEU A 392 -6.41 24.56 31.13
N CYS A 393 -5.35 25.21 30.69
CA CYS A 393 -4.18 25.49 31.55
C CYS A 393 -4.54 26.39 32.74
N LYS A 394 -5.40 27.38 32.54
CA LYS A 394 -5.90 28.21 33.66
C LYS A 394 -6.71 27.37 34.66
N GLU A 395 -7.57 26.50 34.17
CA GLU A 395 -8.47 25.69 35.01
C GLU A 395 -7.71 24.59 35.76
N LEU A 396 -6.79 23.89 35.08
CA LEU A 396 -6.18 22.68 35.59
C LEU A 396 -4.77 22.90 36.18
N ALA A 397 -4.05 23.92 35.73
CA ALA A 397 -2.73 24.26 36.23
C ALA A 397 -2.67 25.56 37.02
N GLY A 398 -3.78 26.32 37.16
CA GLY A 398 -3.83 27.55 37.92
C GLY A 398 -3.11 28.76 37.28
N GLY A 399 -2.65 28.60 36.03
CA GLY A 399 -1.85 29.57 35.32
C GLY A 399 -2.61 30.87 34.94
N LYS A 400 -1.84 31.94 34.65
CA LYS A 400 -2.34 33.22 34.16
C LYS A 400 -1.81 33.48 32.77
N VAL A 401 -2.69 33.83 31.83
CA VAL A 401 -2.30 34.23 30.48
C VAL A 401 -1.56 35.56 30.56
N SER A 402 -0.30 35.58 30.14
CA SER A 402 0.65 36.65 30.45
C SER A 402 1.17 37.44 29.25
N MET A 403 0.48 37.34 28.11
CA MET A 403 0.65 38.16 26.90
C MET A 403 -0.57 38.05 26.00
N ASP A 404 -0.70 39.00 25.08
CA ASP A 404 -1.63 38.85 23.97
C ASP A 404 -1.19 37.72 23.05
N ILE A 405 -2.12 37.08 22.32
CA ILE A 405 -1.75 36.06 21.34
C ILE A 405 -0.85 36.72 20.30
N CYS A 406 0.38 36.21 20.19
CA CYS A 406 1.25 36.52 19.07
C CYS A 406 0.87 35.58 17.89
N ASP A 407 0.37 36.17 16.79
CA ASP A 407 -0.07 35.42 15.60
C ASP A 407 0.64 35.99 14.35
N VAL A 408 1.61 35.30 13.87
CA VAL A 408 2.37 35.64 12.66
C VAL A 408 1.87 34.83 11.47
N TYR A 409 1.14 35.48 10.56
CA TYR A 409 0.51 34.85 9.40
C TYR A 409 0.78 35.67 8.11
N PRO A 410 2.01 35.61 7.58
CA PRO A 410 2.46 36.45 6.47
C PRO A 410 1.69 36.19 5.17
N THR A 411 1.32 34.90 4.91
CA THR A 411 0.61 34.53 3.70
C THR A 411 -0.56 33.62 4.05
N PRO A 412 -1.79 34.17 4.10
CA PRO A 412 -2.98 33.39 4.41
C PRO A 412 -3.21 32.22 3.46
N VAL A 413 -3.58 31.08 4.02
CA VAL A 413 -3.99 29.88 3.26
C VAL A 413 -5.49 30.00 3.04
N THR A 414 -5.91 30.01 1.77
CA THR A 414 -7.33 30.08 1.39
C THR A 414 -7.81 28.73 0.91
N GLY A 415 -9.08 28.43 1.20
CA GLY A 415 -9.76 27.27 0.62
C GLY A 415 -9.98 27.41 -0.89
N ALA A 416 -10.36 26.32 -1.52
CA ALA A 416 -10.65 26.30 -2.94
C ALA A 416 -12.00 26.97 -3.25
N HIS A 417 -12.10 27.66 -4.40
CA HIS A 417 -13.35 28.09 -4.98
C HIS A 417 -13.76 27.10 -6.07
N VAL A 418 -14.92 26.48 -5.92
CA VAL A 418 -15.40 25.43 -6.81
C VAL A 418 -16.78 25.81 -7.38
N SER A 419 -16.86 25.82 -8.72
CA SER A 419 -18.13 25.95 -9.44
C SER A 419 -18.69 24.57 -9.74
N LEU A 420 -19.80 24.19 -9.09
CA LEU A 420 -20.45 22.89 -9.24
C LEU A 420 -21.72 23.03 -10.10
N ARG A 421 -21.72 22.45 -11.29
CA ARG A 421 -22.93 22.35 -12.13
C ARG A 421 -23.75 21.13 -11.76
N TYR A 422 -25.05 21.27 -11.68
CA TYR A 422 -25.96 20.16 -11.35
C TYR A 422 -25.99 19.08 -12.43
N ASP A 423 -25.91 19.45 -13.73
CA ASP A 423 -25.84 18.49 -14.83
C ASP A 423 -24.55 17.65 -14.80
N TYR A 424 -23.43 18.27 -14.37
CA TYR A 424 -22.16 17.56 -14.18
C TYR A 424 -22.28 16.55 -13.03
N ALA A 425 -22.80 16.96 -11.87
CA ALA A 425 -23.03 16.07 -10.74
C ALA A 425 -23.93 14.88 -11.13
N ARG A 426 -25.07 15.16 -11.78
CA ARG A 426 -25.98 14.12 -12.28
C ARG A 426 -25.28 13.13 -13.23
N THR A 427 -24.49 13.66 -14.16
CA THR A 427 -23.80 12.82 -15.16
C THR A 427 -22.75 11.92 -14.50
N LEU A 428 -22.01 12.45 -13.54
CA LEU A 428 -20.95 11.69 -12.86
C LEU A 428 -21.53 10.65 -11.87
N ILE A 429 -22.58 11.02 -11.12
CA ILE A 429 -23.26 10.13 -10.18
C ILE A 429 -24.11 9.08 -10.91
N GLY A 430 -24.68 9.44 -12.05
CA GLY A 430 -25.62 8.59 -12.80
C GLY A 430 -27.06 8.63 -12.25
N LYS A 431 -27.36 9.50 -11.28
CA LYS A 431 -28.67 9.69 -10.65
C LYS A 431 -28.97 11.17 -10.47
N GLU A 432 -30.23 11.51 -10.61
CA GLU A 432 -30.75 12.84 -10.26
C GLU A 432 -30.88 12.97 -8.73
N ILE A 433 -30.14 13.90 -8.15
CA ILE A 433 -30.24 14.28 -6.72
C ILE A 433 -30.83 15.68 -6.67
N GLY A 434 -31.84 15.92 -5.81
CA GLY A 434 -32.48 17.22 -5.69
C GLY A 434 -31.47 18.34 -5.34
N HIS A 435 -31.63 19.52 -5.97
CA HIS A 435 -30.72 20.63 -5.79
C HIS A 435 -30.60 21.07 -4.33
N ASP A 436 -31.73 21.07 -3.58
CA ASP A 436 -31.72 21.38 -2.15
C ASP A 436 -30.93 20.34 -1.33
N THR A 437 -31.01 19.05 -1.70
CA THR A 437 -30.23 17.98 -1.07
C THR A 437 -28.74 18.21 -1.27
N ILE A 438 -28.32 18.48 -2.51
CA ILE A 438 -26.93 18.79 -2.85
C ILE A 438 -26.43 19.97 -2.01
N LYS A 439 -27.20 21.08 -2.01
CA LYS A 439 -26.88 22.28 -1.26
C LYS A 439 -26.79 22.04 0.25
N ASN A 440 -27.71 21.26 0.81
CA ASN A 440 -27.74 20.96 2.24
C ASN A 440 -26.55 20.07 2.64
N ILE A 441 -26.17 19.10 1.82
CA ILE A 441 -24.96 18.28 2.02
C ILE A 441 -23.71 19.17 2.02
N CYS A 442 -23.54 20.04 1.00
CA CYS A 442 -22.40 20.96 0.96
C CYS A 442 -22.33 21.83 2.22
N LYS A 443 -23.47 22.37 2.68
CA LYS A 443 -23.53 23.18 3.91
C LYS A 443 -23.24 22.37 5.18
N SER A 444 -23.70 21.13 5.27
CA SER A 444 -23.43 20.27 6.43
C SER A 444 -21.95 19.91 6.56
N LEU A 445 -21.22 19.94 5.43
CA LEU A 445 -19.75 19.78 5.36
C LEU A 445 -19.00 21.13 5.44
N GLU A 446 -19.65 22.16 5.92
CA GLU A 446 -19.11 23.51 6.13
C GLU A 446 -18.65 24.21 4.83
N MET A 447 -19.04 23.72 3.63
CA MET A 447 -18.80 24.43 2.38
C MET A 447 -19.76 25.62 2.28
N LYS A 448 -19.19 26.82 2.11
CA LYS A 448 -19.98 28.07 2.03
C LYS A 448 -20.50 28.26 0.61
N VAL A 449 -21.81 28.30 0.45
CA VAL A 449 -22.45 28.66 -0.83
C VAL A 449 -22.34 30.17 -1.01
N THR A 450 -21.50 30.62 -1.94
CA THR A 450 -21.27 32.04 -2.25
C THR A 450 -22.24 32.58 -3.30
N ALA A 451 -22.69 31.74 -4.23
CA ALA A 451 -23.73 32.03 -5.19
C ALA A 451 -24.51 30.75 -5.57
N GLU A 452 -25.77 30.93 -5.96
CA GLU A 452 -26.68 29.89 -6.38
C GLU A 452 -27.41 30.30 -7.64
N SER A 453 -27.52 29.39 -8.60
CA SER A 453 -28.26 29.57 -9.85
C SER A 453 -29.12 28.36 -10.19
N ALA A 454 -29.95 28.44 -11.22
CA ALA A 454 -30.66 27.26 -11.73
C ALA A 454 -29.73 26.17 -12.28
N GLU A 455 -28.47 26.50 -12.61
CA GLU A 455 -27.50 25.61 -13.25
C GLU A 455 -26.51 25.01 -12.25
N GLY A 456 -26.31 25.62 -11.08
CA GLY A 456 -25.31 25.12 -10.11
C GLY A 456 -25.06 26.04 -8.93
N LEU A 457 -24.02 25.69 -8.18
CA LEU A 457 -23.55 26.35 -6.97
C LEU A 457 -22.11 26.85 -7.14
N GLU A 458 -21.83 28.05 -6.60
CA GLU A 458 -20.47 28.50 -6.36
C GLU A 458 -20.15 28.24 -4.88
N LEU A 459 -19.09 27.50 -4.65
CA LEU A 459 -18.70 27.03 -3.32
C LEU A 459 -17.33 27.59 -2.93
N GLU A 460 -17.23 28.03 -1.68
CA GLU A 460 -15.97 28.27 -1.01
C GLU A 460 -15.74 27.12 -0.05
N VAL A 461 -14.72 26.29 -0.34
CA VAL A 461 -14.37 25.09 0.44
C VAL A 461 -13.50 25.51 1.62
N PRO A 462 -13.71 24.99 2.84
CA PRO A 462 -12.86 25.33 3.99
C PRO A 462 -11.39 24.94 3.73
N ALA A 463 -10.44 25.75 4.21
CA ALA A 463 -9.02 25.54 3.96
C ALA A 463 -8.46 24.23 4.54
N TYR A 464 -9.12 23.64 5.55
CA TYR A 464 -8.74 22.33 6.09
C TYR A 464 -9.11 21.15 5.17
N ARG A 465 -9.97 21.35 4.15
CA ARG A 465 -10.30 20.33 3.13
C ARG A 465 -9.28 20.40 1.99
N VAL A 466 -8.09 19.89 2.27
CA VAL A 466 -6.96 19.90 1.31
C VAL A 466 -7.21 19.05 0.07
N ASP A 467 -8.13 18.11 0.16
CA ASP A 467 -8.53 17.13 -0.87
C ASP A 467 -9.58 17.68 -1.85
N VAL A 468 -10.39 18.66 -1.44
CA VAL A 468 -11.52 19.17 -2.24
C VAL A 468 -11.10 20.40 -3.02
N GLN A 469 -10.66 20.21 -4.26
CA GLN A 469 -10.10 21.26 -5.13
C GLN A 469 -10.89 21.43 -6.43
N ARG A 470 -11.67 20.43 -6.83
CA ARG A 470 -12.33 20.35 -8.14
C ARG A 470 -13.80 19.97 -7.98
N PRO A 471 -14.64 20.19 -9.03
CA PRO A 471 -16.04 19.78 -8.98
C PRO A 471 -16.27 18.30 -8.71
N CYS A 472 -15.39 17.42 -9.21
CA CYS A 472 -15.49 15.98 -8.96
C CYS A 472 -15.28 15.62 -7.48
N ASP A 473 -14.43 16.36 -6.78
CA ASP A 473 -14.14 16.14 -5.37
C ASP A 473 -15.37 16.52 -4.50
N VAL A 474 -16.07 17.60 -4.90
CA VAL A 474 -17.36 17.97 -4.28
C VAL A 474 -18.45 16.92 -4.57
N VAL A 475 -18.46 16.36 -5.79
CA VAL A 475 -19.41 15.29 -6.14
C VAL A 475 -19.15 14.03 -5.32
N GLU A 476 -17.89 13.70 -5.04
CA GLU A 476 -17.52 12.60 -4.14
C GLU A 476 -18.08 12.84 -2.73
N ASP A 477 -17.91 14.04 -2.17
CA ASP A 477 -18.46 14.42 -0.87
C ASP A 477 -20.00 14.34 -0.84
N ILE A 478 -20.65 14.80 -1.89
CA ILE A 478 -22.11 14.67 -2.01
C ILE A 478 -22.51 13.20 -1.99
N LEU A 479 -21.81 12.35 -2.74
CA LEU A 479 -22.17 10.94 -2.92
C LEU A 479 -21.92 10.12 -1.65
N ARG A 480 -20.83 10.36 -0.92
CA ARG A 480 -20.54 9.65 0.33
C ARG A 480 -21.54 9.99 1.44
N ILE A 481 -22.04 11.22 1.50
CA ILE A 481 -23.07 11.64 2.49
C ILE A 481 -24.47 11.22 2.03
N TYR A 482 -24.78 11.35 0.72
CA TYR A 482 -26.03 10.85 0.15
C TYR A 482 -26.15 9.33 0.31
N GLY A 483 -25.04 8.61 0.25
CA GLY A 483 -24.89 7.17 0.35
C GLY A 483 -24.78 6.50 -1.03
N TYR A 484 -23.66 5.81 -1.26
CA TYR A 484 -23.41 5.07 -2.51
C TYR A 484 -24.50 4.03 -2.81
N ASN A 485 -25.00 3.36 -1.77
CA ASN A 485 -26.04 2.34 -1.91
C ASN A 485 -27.42 2.90 -2.32
N ASN A 486 -27.60 4.22 -2.27
CA ASN A 486 -28.81 4.90 -2.73
C ASN A 486 -28.80 5.20 -4.23
N VAL A 487 -27.73 4.84 -4.93
CA VAL A 487 -27.62 4.94 -6.38
C VAL A 487 -27.92 3.57 -7.00
N GLU A 488 -28.96 3.52 -7.82
CA GLU A 488 -29.39 2.26 -8.44
C GLU A 488 -28.37 1.79 -9.47
N ILE A 489 -28.01 0.52 -9.44
CA ILE A 489 -27.19 -0.11 -10.46
C ILE A 489 -28.05 -0.32 -11.70
N PRO A 490 -27.71 0.26 -12.89
CA PRO A 490 -28.50 0.08 -14.07
C PRO A 490 -28.47 -1.39 -14.53
N THR A 491 -29.64 -1.94 -14.82
CA THR A 491 -29.78 -3.31 -15.32
C THR A 491 -29.32 -3.48 -16.77
N GLN A 492 -29.12 -2.38 -17.50
CA GLN A 492 -28.69 -2.37 -18.88
C GLN A 492 -27.58 -1.35 -19.11
N LEU A 493 -26.48 -1.81 -19.70
CA LEU A 493 -25.42 -0.95 -20.19
C LEU A 493 -25.76 -0.49 -21.61
N LYS A 494 -26.06 0.81 -21.79
CA LYS A 494 -26.18 1.42 -23.12
C LYS A 494 -24.80 1.92 -23.55
N GLY A 495 -24.08 1.11 -24.30
CA GLY A 495 -22.80 1.48 -24.89
C GLY A 495 -22.81 1.36 -26.40
N CYS A 496 -22.28 2.34 -27.12
CA CYS A 496 -21.83 2.11 -28.48
C CYS A 496 -20.56 1.26 -28.40
N LEU A 497 -20.68 -0.03 -28.67
CA LEU A 497 -19.51 -0.87 -28.89
C LEU A 497 -18.91 -0.47 -30.23
N VAL A 498 -18.10 0.56 -30.21
CA VAL A 498 -17.44 1.06 -31.40
C VAL A 498 -15.98 0.69 -31.35
N VAL A 499 -15.56 0.18 -32.49
CA VAL A 499 -14.23 0.29 -33.05
C VAL A 499 -13.25 -0.78 -32.62
N LYS A 500 -12.96 -1.63 -33.59
CA LYS A 500 -11.75 -2.48 -33.58
C LYS A 500 -10.53 -1.60 -33.82
N GLY A 501 -9.87 -1.25 -32.71
CA GLY A 501 -8.59 -0.54 -32.68
C GLY A 501 -7.38 -1.42 -33.02
N GLU A 502 -6.20 -0.86 -32.97
CA GLU A 502 -4.95 -1.63 -33.11
C GLU A 502 -4.76 -2.57 -31.90
N GLU A 503 -5.17 -2.16 -30.69
CA GLU A 503 -5.14 -3.00 -29.48
C GLU A 503 -6.07 -4.21 -29.59
N ASP A 504 -7.29 -4.05 -30.07
CA ASP A 504 -8.20 -5.18 -30.30
C ASP A 504 -7.63 -6.19 -31.27
N ARG A 505 -6.94 -5.71 -32.30
CA ARG A 505 -6.23 -6.58 -33.25
C ARG A 505 -5.08 -7.31 -32.59
N LYS A 506 -4.31 -6.62 -31.76
CA LYS A 506 -3.19 -7.19 -31.00
C LYS A 506 -3.71 -8.32 -30.11
N HIS A 507 -4.68 -8.05 -29.25
CA HIS A 507 -5.29 -9.06 -28.37
C HIS A 507 -5.89 -10.24 -29.11
N LYS A 508 -6.56 -9.99 -30.23
CA LYS A 508 -7.07 -11.07 -31.08
C LYS A 508 -5.98 -11.97 -31.62
N MET A 509 -4.84 -11.40 -32.00
CA MET A 509 -3.71 -12.19 -32.50
C MET A 509 -2.98 -12.94 -31.39
N GLU A 510 -2.85 -12.32 -30.21
CA GLU A 510 -2.31 -12.95 -29.00
C GLU A 510 -3.15 -14.16 -28.58
N ASN A 511 -4.47 -14.01 -28.50
CA ASN A 511 -5.39 -15.10 -28.19
C ASN A 511 -5.32 -16.21 -29.24
N LEU A 512 -5.28 -15.85 -30.53
CA LEU A 512 -5.20 -16.82 -31.63
C LEU A 512 -3.94 -17.71 -31.56
N VAL A 513 -2.82 -17.11 -31.20
CA VAL A 513 -1.53 -17.83 -31.06
C VAL A 513 -1.49 -18.56 -29.73
N GLY A 514 -1.99 -17.94 -28.62
CA GLY A 514 -2.10 -18.58 -27.32
C GLY A 514 -2.93 -19.87 -27.37
N GLU A 515 -4.12 -19.82 -27.97
CA GLU A 515 -4.98 -21.01 -28.20
C GLU A 515 -4.26 -22.11 -28.99
N GLN A 516 -3.51 -21.72 -30.03
CA GLN A 516 -2.72 -22.69 -30.82
C GLN A 516 -1.62 -23.33 -29.96
N LEU A 517 -0.89 -22.56 -29.14
CA LEU A 517 0.18 -23.07 -28.28
C LEU A 517 -0.39 -23.98 -27.20
N VAL A 518 -1.49 -23.60 -26.55
CA VAL A 518 -2.20 -24.46 -25.58
C VAL A 518 -2.64 -25.76 -26.23
N GLY A 519 -3.19 -25.71 -27.46
CA GLY A 519 -3.53 -26.90 -28.26
C GLY A 519 -2.34 -27.79 -28.60
N CYS A 520 -1.12 -27.24 -28.59
CA CYS A 520 0.15 -28.00 -28.75
C CYS A 520 0.76 -28.46 -27.42
N GLY A 521 0.06 -28.25 -26.27
CA GLY A 521 0.50 -28.69 -24.95
C GLY A 521 1.44 -27.71 -24.23
N PHE A 522 1.45 -26.45 -24.63
CA PHE A 522 2.13 -25.39 -23.87
C PHE A 522 1.26 -24.90 -22.72
N ASN A 523 1.91 -24.49 -21.64
CA ASN A 523 1.29 -23.73 -20.55
C ASN A 523 1.72 -22.28 -20.65
N GLU A 524 0.76 -21.38 -20.53
CA GLU A 524 1.05 -19.96 -20.40
C GLU A 524 1.62 -19.66 -19.02
N ILE A 525 2.67 -18.86 -18.97
CA ILE A 525 3.26 -18.34 -17.73
C ILE A 525 3.21 -16.82 -17.74
N LEU A 526 3.19 -16.25 -16.56
CA LEU A 526 3.23 -14.81 -16.34
C LEU A 526 4.27 -14.50 -15.26
N ASN A 527 5.35 -13.86 -15.64
CA ASN A 527 6.44 -13.51 -14.75
C ASN A 527 6.47 -12.02 -14.47
N ASN A 528 7.06 -11.63 -13.34
CA ASN A 528 7.22 -10.23 -12.96
C ASN A 528 8.07 -9.48 -14.00
N SER A 529 7.69 -8.24 -14.30
CA SER A 529 8.50 -7.32 -15.11
C SER A 529 9.75 -6.83 -14.37
N LEU A 530 9.76 -6.87 -13.04
CA LEU A 530 10.93 -6.60 -12.22
C LEU A 530 11.76 -7.86 -12.06
N THR A 531 13.09 -7.72 -12.13
CA THR A 531 14.04 -8.83 -12.07
C THR A 531 15.37 -8.38 -11.45
N LYS A 532 16.31 -9.32 -11.38
CA LYS A 532 17.67 -9.12 -10.83
C LYS A 532 18.62 -8.52 -11.87
N ALA A 533 19.28 -7.41 -11.55
CA ALA A 533 20.34 -6.87 -12.41
C ALA A 533 21.46 -7.88 -12.66
N ALA A 534 21.76 -8.75 -11.69
CA ALA A 534 22.81 -9.78 -11.80
C ALA A 534 22.61 -10.78 -12.95
N TYR A 535 21.39 -10.97 -13.44
CA TYR A 535 21.15 -11.82 -14.62
C TYR A 535 21.79 -11.31 -15.89
N TYR A 536 21.98 -9.99 -15.98
CA TYR A 536 22.54 -9.31 -17.15
C TYR A 536 24.06 -9.16 -17.13
N ASP A 537 24.73 -9.58 -16.04
CA ASP A 537 26.19 -9.51 -15.92
C ASP A 537 26.87 -10.35 -16.97
N GLY A 538 27.65 -9.68 -17.84
CA GLY A 538 28.37 -10.29 -18.95
C GLY A 538 27.47 -10.89 -20.03
N CYS A 539 26.21 -10.46 -20.16
CA CYS A 539 25.33 -10.79 -21.26
C CYS A 539 25.53 -9.81 -22.42
N SER A 540 26.14 -10.25 -23.52
CA SER A 540 26.39 -9.38 -24.67
C SER A 540 25.14 -8.98 -25.43
N ALA A 541 24.10 -9.83 -25.41
CA ALA A 541 22.81 -9.56 -26.06
C ALA A 541 21.95 -8.54 -25.28
N TYR A 542 22.16 -8.42 -23.97
CA TYR A 542 21.38 -7.59 -23.07
C TYR A 542 22.33 -6.78 -22.16
N PRO A 543 22.90 -5.68 -22.66
CA PRO A 543 23.88 -4.88 -21.93
C PRO A 543 23.28 -4.29 -20.63
N ALA A 544 24.06 -4.32 -19.55
CA ALA A 544 23.59 -3.84 -18.24
C ALA A 544 23.39 -2.31 -18.18
N GLU A 545 24.04 -1.56 -19.05
CA GLU A 545 23.85 -0.12 -19.23
C GLU A 545 22.48 0.26 -19.79
N ASN A 546 21.81 -0.67 -20.48
CA ASN A 546 20.46 -0.46 -21.04
C ASN A 546 19.34 -0.87 -20.08
N LEU A 547 19.66 -1.21 -18.83
CA LEU A 547 18.66 -1.59 -17.83
C LEU A 547 17.90 -0.37 -17.29
N VAL A 548 16.60 -0.47 -17.21
CA VAL A 548 15.77 0.46 -16.46
C VAL A 548 15.88 0.10 -14.98
N ARG A 549 16.55 0.94 -14.20
CA ARG A 549 16.80 0.73 -12.77
C ARG A 549 15.70 1.35 -11.93
N ILE A 550 15.27 0.63 -10.88
CA ILE A 550 14.31 1.12 -9.91
C ILE A 550 15.06 1.94 -8.84
N MET A 551 14.59 3.15 -8.54
CA MET A 551 15.22 4.07 -7.59
C MET A 551 15.20 3.52 -6.15
N ASN A 552 14.05 2.99 -5.71
CA ASN A 552 13.84 2.44 -4.37
C ASN A 552 13.30 1.02 -4.48
N PRO A 553 14.12 0.02 -4.86
CA PRO A 553 13.64 -1.34 -5.03
C PRO A 553 13.29 -1.97 -3.67
N LEU A 554 12.24 -2.79 -3.65
CA LEU A 554 11.85 -3.56 -2.46
C LEU A 554 12.92 -4.56 -2.03
N SER A 555 13.68 -5.09 -2.99
CA SER A 555 14.79 -6.02 -2.74
C SER A 555 15.81 -5.96 -3.88
N SER A 556 17.00 -6.53 -3.65
CA SER A 556 18.03 -6.72 -4.69
C SER A 556 17.55 -7.62 -5.83
N ASP A 557 16.53 -8.44 -5.60
CA ASP A 557 15.97 -9.38 -6.56
C ASP A 557 14.95 -8.74 -7.52
N LEU A 558 14.50 -7.51 -7.22
CA LEU A 558 13.51 -6.75 -7.99
C LEU A 558 14.00 -5.32 -8.25
N ASN A 559 15.26 -5.17 -8.66
CA ASN A 559 15.92 -3.86 -8.73
C ASN A 559 16.02 -3.27 -10.14
N VAL A 560 15.62 -4.03 -11.17
CA VAL A 560 15.59 -3.56 -12.57
C VAL A 560 14.38 -4.11 -13.31
N MET A 561 13.99 -3.44 -14.41
CA MET A 561 13.00 -3.99 -15.34
C MET A 561 13.69 -4.89 -16.37
N ARG A 562 13.00 -5.96 -16.78
CA ARG A 562 13.51 -7.00 -17.68
C ARG A 562 13.74 -6.49 -19.11
N GLN A 563 14.90 -6.81 -19.70
CA GLN A 563 15.20 -6.58 -21.13
C GLN A 563 14.83 -7.78 -22.03
N THR A 564 14.41 -8.90 -21.44
CA THR A 564 14.04 -10.14 -22.13
C THR A 564 13.11 -10.94 -21.22
N LEU A 565 12.29 -11.78 -21.80
CA LEU A 565 11.44 -12.73 -21.06
C LEU A 565 12.23 -13.97 -20.57
N LEU A 566 13.46 -14.17 -21.06
CA LEU A 566 14.29 -15.34 -20.84
C LEU A 566 14.37 -15.77 -19.36
N PHE A 567 14.79 -14.84 -18.50
CA PHE A 567 15.15 -15.17 -17.12
C PHE A 567 13.94 -15.54 -16.26
N GLY A 568 12.80 -14.87 -16.43
CA GLY A 568 11.56 -15.23 -15.75
C GLY A 568 11.07 -16.63 -16.09
N GLY A 569 11.16 -17.00 -17.40
CA GLY A 569 10.84 -18.37 -17.82
C GLY A 569 11.81 -19.42 -17.28
N LEU A 570 13.10 -19.07 -17.13
CA LEU A 570 14.07 -19.96 -16.49
C LEU A 570 13.79 -20.15 -15.01
N GLU A 571 13.38 -19.12 -14.28
CA GLU A 571 12.92 -19.23 -12.89
C GLU A 571 11.70 -20.17 -12.78
N SER A 572 10.75 -20.06 -13.72
CA SER A 572 9.60 -20.96 -13.80
C SER A 572 9.99 -22.41 -14.09
N ILE A 573 10.98 -22.65 -14.97
CA ILE A 573 11.51 -23.99 -15.26
C ILE A 573 12.20 -24.57 -14.03
N GLU A 574 13.08 -23.80 -13.38
CA GLU A 574 13.79 -24.19 -12.17
C GLU A 574 12.83 -24.57 -11.06
N HIS A 575 11.81 -23.74 -10.83
CA HIS A 575 10.76 -23.98 -9.84
C HIS A 575 10.04 -25.33 -10.07
N ASN A 576 9.69 -25.63 -11.32
CA ASN A 576 9.02 -26.86 -11.69
C ASN A 576 9.97 -28.07 -11.62
N ALA A 577 11.22 -27.92 -12.11
CA ALA A 577 12.21 -28.98 -12.08
C ALA A 577 12.52 -29.48 -10.65
N LYS A 578 12.62 -28.56 -9.70
CA LYS A 578 12.77 -28.86 -8.26
C LYS A 578 11.58 -29.65 -7.69
N ARG A 579 10.42 -29.58 -8.33
CA ARG A 579 9.20 -30.35 -8.01
C ARG A 579 9.03 -31.62 -8.86
N LYS A 580 10.08 -32.02 -9.54
CA LYS A 580 10.12 -33.19 -10.43
C LYS A 580 9.28 -33.10 -11.70
N ASN A 581 8.86 -31.91 -12.08
CA ASN A 581 8.21 -31.62 -13.35
C ASN A 581 9.26 -31.07 -14.32
N ALA A 582 9.88 -31.95 -15.09
CA ALA A 582 11.02 -31.62 -15.95
C ALA A 582 10.68 -31.52 -17.44
N ASN A 583 9.51 -32.01 -17.86
CA ASN A 583 9.07 -32.03 -19.25
C ASN A 583 8.13 -30.85 -19.47
N LEU A 584 8.68 -29.70 -19.89
CA LEU A 584 7.93 -28.42 -19.87
C LEU A 584 7.91 -27.78 -21.26
N ARG A 585 6.75 -27.24 -21.61
CA ARG A 585 6.55 -26.31 -22.71
C ARG A 585 5.83 -25.08 -22.17
N PHE A 586 6.54 -23.96 -22.14
CA PHE A 586 6.02 -22.68 -21.64
C PHE A 586 5.99 -21.62 -22.73
N PHE A 587 5.02 -20.73 -22.65
CA PHE A 587 5.04 -19.49 -23.41
C PHE A 587 4.59 -18.31 -22.53
N GLU A 588 5.05 -17.10 -22.88
CA GLU A 588 4.67 -15.87 -22.22
C GLU A 588 4.55 -14.75 -23.26
N PHE A 589 3.40 -14.06 -23.28
CA PHE A 589 3.30 -12.73 -23.84
C PHE A 589 3.64 -11.72 -22.75
N GLY A 590 4.62 -10.86 -22.99
CA GLY A 590 5.04 -9.90 -22.00
C GLY A 590 5.79 -8.72 -22.60
N ASN A 591 5.90 -7.66 -21.82
CA ASN A 591 6.67 -6.48 -22.21
C ASN A 591 8.11 -6.57 -21.71
N ILE A 592 9.01 -6.01 -22.49
CA ILE A 592 10.42 -5.82 -22.16
C ILE A 592 10.75 -4.33 -22.20
N TYR A 593 11.79 -3.94 -21.48
CA TYR A 593 12.09 -2.53 -21.22
C TYR A 593 13.55 -2.22 -21.52
N HIS A 594 13.78 -1.09 -22.16
CA HIS A 594 15.12 -0.63 -22.51
C HIS A 594 15.31 0.82 -22.11
N PHE A 595 16.49 1.12 -21.61
CA PHE A 595 16.99 2.47 -21.35
C PHE A 595 18.07 2.84 -22.35
N SER A 596 17.97 4.02 -22.95
CA SER A 596 18.93 4.56 -23.92
C SER A 596 19.29 5.97 -23.48
N PRO A 597 20.34 6.16 -22.67
CA PRO A 597 20.67 7.46 -22.06
C PRO A 597 20.93 8.55 -23.09
N GLU A 598 21.44 8.19 -24.27
CA GLU A 598 21.69 9.11 -25.37
C GLU A 598 20.45 9.78 -25.97
N LYS A 599 19.26 9.27 -25.67
CA LYS A 599 17.96 9.81 -26.12
C LYS A 599 17.27 10.67 -25.08
N ALA A 600 17.82 10.74 -23.87
CA ALA A 600 17.30 11.61 -22.82
C ALA A 600 17.53 13.08 -23.16
N SER A 601 16.52 13.93 -22.95
CA SER A 601 16.67 15.38 -22.99
C SER A 601 15.92 16.00 -21.81
N GLU A 602 16.26 17.23 -21.43
CA GLU A 602 15.56 17.95 -20.36
C GLU A 602 14.08 18.14 -20.70
N ASP A 603 13.76 18.39 -21.97
CA ASP A 603 12.39 18.59 -22.44
C ASP A 603 11.59 17.28 -22.57
N ASN A 604 12.27 16.15 -22.77
CA ASN A 604 11.62 14.85 -22.92
C ASN A 604 12.45 13.71 -22.30
N PRO A 605 12.46 13.57 -20.99
CA PRO A 605 13.21 12.51 -20.31
C PRO A 605 12.67 11.11 -20.65
N MET A 606 11.40 10.98 -21.02
CA MET A 606 10.77 9.71 -21.38
C MET A 606 11.26 9.14 -22.72
N ALA A 607 11.89 9.95 -23.58
CA ALA A 607 12.47 9.47 -24.86
C ALA A 607 13.58 8.43 -24.67
N ALA A 608 14.22 8.41 -23.49
CA ALA A 608 15.24 7.43 -23.13
C ALA A 608 14.67 6.02 -22.85
N TYR A 609 13.38 5.89 -22.62
CA TYR A 609 12.75 4.64 -22.26
C TYR A 609 11.95 4.06 -23.42
N ARG A 610 12.03 2.76 -23.60
CA ARG A 610 11.27 2.01 -24.62
C ARG A 610 10.70 0.75 -24.03
N GLU A 611 9.45 0.48 -24.37
CA GLU A 611 8.70 -0.72 -24.03
C GLU A 611 8.28 -1.42 -25.32
N ASP A 612 8.58 -2.71 -25.44
CA ASP A 612 8.20 -3.54 -26.59
C ASP A 612 7.48 -4.81 -26.11
N SER A 613 6.43 -5.23 -26.83
CA SER A 613 5.76 -6.49 -26.55
C SER A 613 6.48 -7.64 -27.24
N HIS A 614 6.73 -8.71 -26.50
CA HIS A 614 7.39 -9.93 -26.96
C HIS A 614 6.54 -11.17 -26.66
N LEU A 615 6.76 -12.23 -27.44
CA LEU A 615 6.31 -13.59 -27.16
C LEU A 615 7.55 -14.48 -27.01
N ALA A 616 7.63 -15.17 -25.88
CA ALA A 616 8.71 -16.14 -25.64
C ALA A 616 8.17 -17.57 -25.51
N LEU A 617 8.97 -18.54 -25.95
CA LEU A 617 8.71 -19.97 -25.85
C LEU A 617 9.90 -20.66 -25.21
N TRP A 618 9.61 -21.60 -24.32
CA TRP A 618 10.61 -22.48 -23.69
C TRP A 618 10.15 -23.93 -23.86
N VAL A 619 11.07 -24.79 -24.32
CA VAL A 619 10.84 -26.23 -24.44
C VAL A 619 12.00 -26.93 -23.75
N THR A 620 11.71 -27.88 -22.86
CA THR A 620 12.74 -28.64 -22.13
C THR A 620 12.24 -30.04 -21.75
N GLY A 621 13.18 -30.95 -21.52
CA GLY A 621 12.89 -32.30 -21.10
C GLY A 621 12.51 -33.24 -22.27
N LYS A 622 11.58 -34.13 -22.04
CA LYS A 622 11.13 -35.10 -23.02
C LYS A 622 9.98 -34.57 -23.87
N ARG A 623 10.05 -34.78 -25.16
CA ARG A 623 8.94 -34.55 -26.08
C ARG A 623 7.85 -35.63 -25.89
N VAL A 624 8.28 -36.90 -25.77
CA VAL A 624 7.41 -38.05 -25.50
C VAL A 624 8.00 -38.86 -24.35
N GLU A 625 7.20 -39.11 -23.33
CA GLU A 625 7.59 -40.04 -22.27
C GLU A 625 7.46 -41.48 -22.73
N GLY A 626 8.45 -42.29 -22.35
CA GLY A 626 8.50 -43.69 -22.68
C GLY A 626 7.28 -44.45 -22.16
N SER A 627 6.76 -45.32 -22.98
CA SER A 627 5.65 -46.19 -22.68
C SER A 627 5.92 -47.57 -23.28
N TRP A 628 5.01 -48.51 -23.11
CA TRP A 628 5.17 -49.87 -23.70
C TRP A 628 5.16 -49.88 -25.23
N ILE A 629 4.69 -48.80 -25.87
CA ILE A 629 4.61 -48.68 -27.35
C ILE A 629 5.54 -47.61 -27.93
N HIS A 630 6.07 -46.73 -27.10
CA HIS A 630 6.96 -45.67 -27.54
C HIS A 630 8.22 -45.58 -26.67
N PRO A 631 9.41 -45.44 -27.25
CA PRO A 631 10.60 -45.07 -26.51
C PRO A 631 10.53 -43.61 -26.03
N ASP A 632 11.36 -43.24 -25.04
CA ASP A 632 11.58 -41.88 -24.68
C ASP A 632 12.12 -41.07 -25.87
N GLU A 633 11.51 -39.89 -26.12
CA GLU A 633 12.01 -38.99 -27.12
C GLU A 633 12.33 -37.65 -26.47
N GLN A 634 13.55 -37.17 -26.63
CA GLN A 634 13.98 -35.85 -26.09
C GLN A 634 13.46 -34.74 -26.97
N SER A 635 13.13 -33.60 -26.34
CA SER A 635 12.86 -32.35 -27.06
C SER A 635 14.08 -31.93 -27.89
N SER A 636 13.85 -31.21 -28.94
CA SER A 636 14.89 -30.77 -29.86
C SER A 636 14.72 -29.35 -30.34
N PHE A 637 15.76 -28.78 -30.93
CA PHE A 637 15.69 -27.46 -31.56
C PHE A 637 14.65 -27.44 -32.70
N TYR A 638 14.56 -28.52 -33.48
CA TYR A 638 13.63 -28.66 -34.60
C TYR A 638 12.17 -28.68 -34.15
N GLU A 639 11.90 -29.20 -32.94
CA GLU A 639 10.57 -29.12 -32.35
C GLU A 639 10.18 -27.66 -32.04
N LEU A 640 11.07 -26.88 -31.40
CA LEU A 640 10.86 -25.46 -31.17
C LEU A 640 10.67 -24.69 -32.49
N GLU A 641 11.53 -24.94 -33.49
CA GLU A 641 11.46 -24.30 -34.80
C GLU A 641 10.11 -24.54 -35.47
N ALA A 642 9.59 -25.78 -35.42
CA ALA A 642 8.28 -26.10 -35.95
C ALA A 642 7.15 -25.32 -35.30
N TYR A 643 7.19 -25.13 -33.99
CA TYR A 643 6.21 -24.29 -33.31
C TYR A 643 6.33 -22.83 -33.73
N VAL A 644 7.53 -22.28 -33.80
CA VAL A 644 7.77 -20.90 -34.26
C VAL A 644 7.28 -20.70 -35.70
N GLU A 645 7.60 -21.61 -36.62
CA GLU A 645 7.12 -21.52 -37.99
C GLU A 645 5.60 -21.57 -38.08
N ASN A 646 4.96 -22.43 -37.29
CA ASN A 646 3.52 -22.51 -37.25
C ASN A 646 2.89 -21.21 -36.72
N ILE A 647 3.53 -20.53 -35.75
CA ILE A 647 3.10 -19.19 -35.29
C ILE A 647 3.21 -18.18 -36.44
N LEU A 648 4.35 -18.13 -37.15
CA LEU A 648 4.54 -17.21 -38.29
C LEU A 648 3.46 -17.42 -39.37
N ARG A 649 3.20 -18.68 -39.75
CA ARG A 649 2.13 -19.04 -40.70
C ARG A 649 0.76 -18.62 -40.17
N ARG A 650 0.48 -18.85 -38.89
CA ARG A 650 -0.81 -18.53 -38.27
C ARG A 650 -1.13 -17.04 -38.30
N VAL A 651 -0.10 -16.19 -38.10
CA VAL A 651 -0.26 -14.72 -38.18
C VAL A 651 -0.21 -14.18 -39.62
N GLY A 652 0.00 -15.06 -40.61
CA GLY A 652 0.02 -14.71 -42.00
C GLY A 652 1.37 -14.32 -42.60
N LEU A 653 2.47 -14.72 -41.94
CA LEU A 653 3.83 -14.55 -42.46
C LEU A 653 4.35 -15.87 -42.99
N ASP A 654 4.65 -15.94 -44.29
CA ASP A 654 5.31 -17.10 -44.88
C ASP A 654 6.76 -17.18 -44.36
N PRO A 655 7.18 -18.26 -43.69
CA PRO A 655 8.56 -18.46 -43.24
C PRO A 655 9.58 -18.36 -44.40
N GLY A 656 9.22 -18.80 -45.60
CA GLY A 656 10.03 -18.66 -46.81
C GLY A 656 10.24 -17.23 -47.31
N ALA A 657 9.45 -16.28 -46.79
CA ALA A 657 9.61 -14.86 -47.08
C ALA A 657 10.60 -14.17 -46.11
N THR A 658 11.11 -14.86 -45.11
CA THR A 658 12.07 -14.37 -44.10
C THR A 658 13.51 -14.74 -44.51
N VAL A 659 14.46 -14.10 -43.83
CA VAL A 659 15.90 -14.39 -43.95
C VAL A 659 16.38 -14.98 -42.64
N ARG A 660 17.02 -16.14 -42.67
CA ARG A 660 17.59 -16.81 -41.51
C ARG A 660 19.10 -16.57 -41.51
N ARG A 661 19.62 -16.21 -40.33
CA ARG A 661 21.04 -16.01 -40.10
C ARG A 661 21.47 -16.72 -38.82
N LYS A 662 22.68 -17.22 -38.78
CA LYS A 662 23.28 -17.64 -37.50
C LYS A 662 23.38 -16.45 -36.59
N SER A 663 23.00 -16.64 -35.34
CA SER A 663 23.19 -15.67 -34.28
C SER A 663 24.39 -16.10 -33.44
N ASP A 664 25.29 -15.15 -33.18
CA ASP A 664 26.48 -15.38 -32.37
C ASP A 664 26.42 -14.45 -31.14
N ASN A 665 25.82 -14.94 -30.09
CA ASN A 665 25.79 -14.28 -28.78
C ASN A 665 26.00 -15.30 -27.66
N ASN A 666 26.31 -14.82 -26.46
CA ASN A 666 26.66 -15.69 -25.36
C ASN A 666 25.47 -16.26 -24.58
N ILE A 667 24.25 -16.00 -25.02
CA ILE A 667 23.02 -16.58 -24.47
C ILE A 667 22.86 -18.02 -24.95
N PHE A 668 23.13 -18.26 -26.22
CA PHE A 668 22.95 -19.54 -26.86
C PHE A 668 24.25 -20.29 -27.07
N SER A 669 24.19 -21.61 -27.18
CA SER A 669 25.25 -22.47 -27.71
C SER A 669 25.16 -22.56 -29.23
N ALA A 670 23.96 -22.48 -29.78
CA ALA A 670 23.66 -22.39 -31.20
C ALA A 670 22.32 -21.71 -31.37
N ALA A 671 22.22 -20.72 -32.28
CA ALA A 671 21.02 -19.97 -32.50
C ALA A 671 20.84 -19.47 -33.93
N LEU A 672 19.56 -19.25 -34.27
CA LEU A 672 19.12 -18.61 -35.51
C LEU A 672 18.40 -17.31 -35.20
N CYS A 673 18.75 -16.26 -35.95
CA CYS A 673 17.99 -15.01 -36.03
C CYS A 673 17.14 -15.04 -37.31
N VAL A 674 15.88 -14.67 -37.20
CA VAL A 674 14.96 -14.55 -38.32
C VAL A 674 14.62 -13.07 -38.51
N GLU A 675 14.87 -12.61 -39.74
CA GLU A 675 14.72 -11.23 -40.17
C GLU A 675 13.73 -11.10 -41.35
N THR A 676 13.10 -9.94 -41.46
CA THR A 676 12.42 -9.57 -42.71
C THR A 676 13.46 -9.42 -43.84
N ARG A 677 13.04 -9.46 -45.10
CA ARG A 677 13.93 -9.14 -46.25
C ARG A 677 14.57 -7.75 -46.17
N GLY A 678 13.98 -6.82 -45.43
CA GLY A 678 14.51 -5.49 -45.14
C GLY A 678 15.49 -5.42 -43.98
N GLY A 679 15.90 -6.56 -43.39
CA GLY A 679 16.88 -6.63 -42.28
C GLY A 679 16.35 -6.30 -40.89
N LYS A 680 15.02 -6.19 -40.71
CA LYS A 680 14.42 -6.02 -39.40
C LYS A 680 14.34 -7.39 -38.69
N LYS A 681 15.01 -7.54 -37.56
CA LYS A 681 14.92 -8.72 -36.69
C LYS A 681 13.48 -8.90 -36.24
N LEU A 682 12.97 -10.13 -36.35
CA LEU A 682 11.64 -10.55 -35.90
C LEU A 682 11.70 -11.45 -34.67
N LEU A 683 12.69 -12.35 -34.65
CA LEU A 683 12.84 -13.30 -33.54
C LEU A 683 14.27 -13.85 -33.51
N GLU A 684 14.60 -14.43 -32.37
CA GLU A 684 15.78 -15.23 -32.19
C GLU A 684 15.39 -16.52 -31.46
N MET A 685 15.98 -17.67 -31.89
CA MET A 685 15.69 -18.96 -31.30
C MET A 685 16.95 -19.83 -31.28
N GLY A 686 17.08 -20.70 -30.27
CA GLY A 686 18.26 -21.53 -30.16
C GLY A 686 18.27 -22.46 -28.96
N VAL A 687 19.43 -23.09 -28.75
CA VAL A 687 19.71 -23.89 -27.58
C VAL A 687 20.45 -23.00 -26.57
N LEU A 688 19.95 -22.86 -25.36
CA LEU A 688 20.59 -22.05 -24.35
C LEU A 688 21.96 -22.57 -23.96
N SER A 689 22.91 -21.68 -23.71
CA SER A 689 24.24 -22.04 -23.31
C SER A 689 24.29 -22.61 -21.90
N LYS A 690 25.23 -23.54 -21.67
CA LYS A 690 25.46 -24.12 -20.33
C LYS A 690 25.73 -23.06 -19.26
N ARG A 691 26.29 -21.92 -19.64
CA ARG A 691 26.53 -20.80 -18.73
C ARG A 691 25.23 -20.19 -18.19
N ILE A 692 24.26 -19.99 -19.08
CA ILE A 692 22.94 -19.45 -18.72
C ILE A 692 22.17 -20.44 -17.86
N LEU A 693 22.13 -21.71 -18.28
CA LEU A 693 21.45 -22.78 -17.53
C LEU A 693 22.01 -22.97 -16.12
N LYS A 694 23.34 -22.90 -15.97
CA LYS A 694 24.00 -22.99 -14.66
C LYS A 694 23.61 -21.85 -13.72
N ARG A 695 23.39 -20.63 -14.23
CA ARG A 695 22.93 -19.49 -13.42
C ARG A 695 21.53 -19.73 -12.85
N ALA A 696 20.71 -20.45 -13.58
CA ALA A 696 19.34 -20.78 -13.19
C ALA A 696 19.22 -22.17 -12.53
N ASP A 697 20.33 -22.83 -12.21
CA ASP A 697 20.36 -24.20 -11.62
C ASP A 697 19.56 -25.24 -12.42
N ILE A 698 19.62 -25.15 -13.76
CA ILE A 698 18.92 -26.07 -14.69
C ILE A 698 19.92 -27.03 -15.32
N SER A 699 19.64 -28.32 -15.21
CA SER A 699 20.50 -29.40 -15.75
C SER A 699 20.11 -29.80 -17.17
N ASN A 700 18.84 -29.77 -17.51
CA ASN A 700 18.34 -30.18 -18.81
C ASN A 700 18.59 -29.11 -19.88
N PRO A 701 18.81 -29.50 -21.15
CA PRO A 701 18.82 -28.55 -22.26
C PRO A 701 17.48 -27.79 -22.33
N VAL A 702 17.56 -26.49 -22.57
CA VAL A 702 16.40 -25.64 -22.80
C VAL A 702 16.51 -25.05 -24.19
N TYR A 703 15.47 -25.21 -24.97
CA TYR A 703 15.29 -24.62 -26.27
C TYR A 703 14.42 -23.38 -26.08
N TYR A 704 14.89 -22.23 -26.55
CA TYR A 704 14.28 -20.94 -26.31
C TYR A 704 14.08 -20.16 -27.59
N ALA A 705 12.93 -19.54 -27.75
CA ALA A 705 12.64 -18.56 -28.80
C ALA A 705 12.05 -17.28 -28.19
N GLU A 706 12.48 -16.13 -28.68
CA GLU A 706 11.88 -14.83 -28.32
C GLU A 706 11.54 -14.06 -29.59
N ILE A 707 10.27 -13.73 -29.73
CA ILE A 707 9.68 -13.06 -30.89
C ILE A 707 9.36 -11.60 -30.50
N ASP A 708 9.94 -10.65 -31.21
CA ASP A 708 9.50 -9.24 -31.15
C ASP A 708 8.08 -9.15 -31.73
N TRP A 709 7.09 -9.24 -30.83
CA TRP A 709 5.68 -9.23 -31.21
C TRP A 709 5.27 -7.93 -31.85
N THR A 710 5.82 -6.81 -31.39
CA THR A 710 5.60 -5.49 -31.98
C THR A 710 6.10 -5.43 -33.45
N ALA A 711 7.32 -5.93 -33.69
CA ALA A 711 7.85 -5.97 -35.05
C ALA A 711 7.10 -6.95 -35.95
N LEU A 712 6.74 -8.13 -35.43
CA LEU A 712 5.96 -9.12 -36.16
C LEU A 712 4.59 -8.56 -36.57
N MET A 713 3.84 -7.93 -35.66
CA MET A 713 2.55 -7.31 -35.96
C MET A 713 2.66 -6.21 -37.03
N LYS A 714 3.73 -5.41 -36.98
CA LYS A 714 4.04 -4.41 -38.04
C LYS A 714 4.31 -5.10 -39.39
N ALA A 715 5.07 -6.19 -39.40
CA ALA A 715 5.42 -6.92 -40.62
C ALA A 715 4.16 -7.51 -41.32
N VAL A 716 3.22 -8.03 -40.53
CA VAL A 716 2.00 -8.67 -41.04
C VAL A 716 0.79 -7.72 -41.20
N ARG A 717 0.94 -6.44 -40.88
CA ARG A 717 -0.18 -5.46 -40.85
C ARG A 717 -0.95 -5.38 -42.17
N LYS A 718 -0.25 -5.55 -43.31
CA LYS A 718 -0.81 -5.46 -44.67
C LYS A 718 -1.18 -6.81 -45.26
N ASN A 719 -0.80 -7.89 -44.56
CA ASN A 719 -1.07 -9.24 -45.06
C ASN A 719 -2.58 -9.56 -44.93
N ARG A 720 -3.14 -10.13 -45.99
CA ARG A 720 -4.51 -10.63 -46.02
C ARG A 720 -4.49 -12.12 -46.19
N ILE A 721 -5.27 -12.81 -45.39
CA ILE A 721 -5.52 -14.23 -45.57
C ILE A 721 -6.43 -14.37 -46.76
N LEU A 722 -5.96 -15.06 -47.81
CA LEU A 722 -6.71 -15.38 -48.99
C LEU A 722 -7.05 -16.87 -49.00
N TYR A 723 -8.32 -17.17 -49.17
CA TYR A 723 -8.73 -18.56 -49.40
C TYR A 723 -8.34 -18.98 -50.82
N THR A 724 -7.71 -20.16 -50.94
CA THR A 724 -7.47 -20.82 -52.22
C THR A 724 -8.02 -22.24 -52.13
N GLU A 725 -8.65 -22.69 -53.23
CA GLU A 725 -9.14 -24.06 -53.30
C GLU A 725 -7.96 -25.05 -53.26
N ILE A 726 -8.16 -26.19 -52.60
CA ILE A 726 -7.21 -27.28 -52.63
C ILE A 726 -7.14 -27.84 -54.07
N SER A 727 -5.92 -28.01 -54.58
CA SER A 727 -5.71 -28.52 -55.92
C SER A 727 -6.35 -29.90 -56.07
N LYS A 728 -7.09 -30.07 -57.14
CA LYS A 728 -7.70 -31.34 -57.55
C LYS A 728 -6.71 -32.30 -58.24
N TYR A 729 -5.52 -31.80 -58.55
CA TYR A 729 -4.50 -32.53 -59.25
C TYR A 729 -3.43 -33.06 -58.28
N PRO A 730 -2.96 -34.35 -58.44
CA PRO A 730 -2.03 -34.92 -57.52
C PRO A 730 -0.66 -34.26 -57.59
N ALA A 731 -0.03 -34.15 -56.43
CA ALA A 731 1.39 -33.78 -56.36
C ALA A 731 2.27 -34.97 -56.68
N VAL A 732 3.43 -34.70 -57.22
CA VAL A 732 4.47 -35.68 -57.53
C VAL A 732 5.71 -35.44 -56.64
N SER A 733 6.16 -36.50 -55.99
CA SER A 733 7.37 -36.52 -55.16
C SER A 733 8.54 -37.07 -55.92
N ARG A 734 9.72 -36.46 -55.82
CA ARG A 734 10.98 -36.90 -56.42
C ARG A 734 12.11 -36.68 -55.45
N ASP A 735 12.90 -37.74 -55.24
CA ASP A 735 14.03 -37.71 -54.32
C ASP A 735 15.36 -37.54 -55.08
N LEU A 736 16.28 -36.80 -54.48
CA LEU A 736 17.66 -36.71 -54.92
C LEU A 736 18.57 -36.91 -53.71
N ALA A 737 19.55 -37.78 -53.86
CA ALA A 737 20.68 -37.85 -52.94
C ALA A 737 21.83 -36.98 -53.47
N LEU A 738 22.07 -35.88 -52.82
CA LEU A 738 23.01 -34.85 -53.18
C LEU A 738 24.29 -34.96 -52.34
N LEU A 739 25.42 -35.30 -52.99
CA LEU A 739 26.73 -35.23 -52.35
C LEU A 739 27.26 -33.81 -52.50
N VAL A 740 27.51 -33.15 -51.39
CA VAL A 740 27.97 -31.77 -51.33
C VAL A 740 29.12 -31.60 -50.34
N ASP A 741 29.86 -30.52 -50.43
CA ASP A 741 30.89 -30.16 -49.46
C ASP A 741 30.27 -29.93 -48.08
N SER A 742 30.94 -30.34 -47.00
CA SER A 742 30.43 -30.24 -45.62
C SER A 742 29.95 -28.83 -45.21
N PRO A 743 30.54 -27.70 -45.65
CA PRO A 743 30.02 -26.35 -45.34
C PRO A 743 28.70 -25.97 -46.00
N VAL A 744 28.27 -26.68 -47.06
CA VAL A 744 27.04 -26.33 -47.79
C VAL A 744 25.83 -26.52 -46.87
N GLU A 745 25.05 -25.47 -46.69
CA GLU A 745 23.83 -25.52 -45.86
C GLU A 745 22.61 -25.94 -46.71
N PHE A 746 21.67 -26.68 -46.11
CA PHE A 746 20.44 -27.08 -46.79
C PHE A 746 19.63 -25.88 -47.34
N ALA A 747 19.65 -24.74 -46.63
CA ALA A 747 19.02 -23.52 -47.08
C ALA A 747 19.51 -23.02 -48.44
N GLU A 748 20.74 -23.32 -48.84
CA GLU A 748 21.29 -22.97 -50.14
C GLU A 748 20.69 -23.87 -51.24
N ILE A 749 20.52 -25.16 -50.93
CA ILE A 749 19.84 -26.12 -51.81
C ILE A 749 18.40 -25.69 -52.06
N GLU A 750 17.67 -25.41 -50.98
CA GLU A 750 16.26 -24.94 -51.07
C GLU A 750 16.16 -23.63 -51.84
N ARG A 751 17.03 -22.64 -51.58
CA ARG A 751 17.04 -21.38 -52.28
C ARG A 751 17.27 -21.56 -53.80
N ILE A 752 18.22 -22.40 -54.18
CA ILE A 752 18.52 -22.65 -55.60
C ILE A 752 17.32 -23.38 -56.24
N ALA A 753 16.75 -24.37 -55.57
CA ALA A 753 15.60 -25.12 -56.06
C ALA A 753 14.40 -24.18 -56.33
N ARG A 754 14.04 -23.34 -55.36
CA ARG A 754 12.95 -22.38 -55.52
C ARG A 754 13.21 -21.27 -56.57
N GLN A 755 14.48 -20.90 -56.77
CA GLN A 755 14.85 -20.02 -57.87
C GLN A 755 14.77 -20.71 -59.23
N THR A 756 15.04 -22.01 -59.27
CA THR A 756 15.04 -22.80 -60.53
C THR A 756 13.62 -23.06 -61.01
N GLU A 757 12.74 -23.45 -60.09
CA GLU A 757 11.35 -23.69 -60.38
C GLU A 757 10.43 -22.91 -59.42
N LYS A 758 9.78 -21.86 -59.91
CA LYS A 758 8.99 -20.95 -59.12
C LYS A 758 7.52 -21.28 -59.00
N LYS A 759 7.00 -22.06 -59.93
CA LYS A 759 5.56 -22.29 -60.07
C LYS A 759 5.15 -23.66 -59.63
N LEU A 760 5.84 -24.66 -60.06
CA LEU A 760 5.47 -26.06 -59.87
C LEU A 760 6.09 -26.70 -58.64
N LEU A 761 7.21 -26.14 -58.12
CA LEU A 761 7.84 -26.62 -56.91
C LEU A 761 7.09 -26.11 -55.67
N LYS A 762 6.44 -27.03 -54.95
CA LYS A 762 5.66 -26.72 -53.75
C LYS A 762 6.46 -26.77 -52.48
N SER A 763 7.19 -27.86 -52.27
CA SER A 763 8.10 -28.01 -51.10
C SER A 763 9.45 -28.64 -51.49
N VAL A 764 10.46 -28.40 -50.66
CA VAL A 764 11.75 -29.03 -50.68
C VAL A 764 12.00 -29.52 -49.25
N GLU A 765 12.11 -30.82 -49.08
CA GLU A 765 12.14 -31.45 -47.76
C GLU A 765 13.44 -32.26 -47.59
N LEU A 766 14.11 -32.07 -46.51
CA LEU A 766 15.30 -32.84 -46.14
C LEU A 766 14.86 -34.01 -45.26
N PHE A 767 15.04 -35.26 -45.71
CA PHE A 767 14.61 -36.40 -44.93
C PHE A 767 15.79 -37.27 -44.40
N ASP A 768 17.01 -37.08 -44.93
CA ASP A 768 18.19 -37.72 -44.36
C ASP A 768 19.47 -36.89 -44.57
N VAL A 769 20.37 -36.94 -43.61
CA VAL A 769 21.72 -36.33 -43.65
C VAL A 769 22.73 -37.41 -43.27
N TYR A 770 23.55 -37.79 -44.20
CA TYR A 770 24.58 -38.77 -43.94
C TYR A 770 25.98 -38.14 -43.96
N GLU A 771 26.69 -38.30 -42.86
CA GLU A 771 28.10 -37.95 -42.69
C GLU A 771 28.83 -39.18 -42.15
N GLY A 772 29.63 -39.84 -42.97
CA GLY A 772 30.20 -41.08 -42.53
C GLY A 772 31.35 -41.58 -43.39
N LYS A 773 31.98 -42.70 -42.94
CA LYS A 773 33.23 -43.22 -43.52
C LYS A 773 33.14 -43.66 -45.00
N ASN A 774 31.92 -43.77 -45.55
CA ASN A 774 31.71 -44.17 -46.94
C ASN A 774 31.59 -42.97 -47.91
N LEU A 775 31.92 -41.74 -47.41
CA LEU A 775 31.95 -40.53 -48.22
C LEU A 775 33.36 -40.03 -48.36
N PRO A 776 33.67 -39.30 -49.45
CA PRO A 776 34.93 -38.58 -49.57
C PRO A 776 35.14 -37.60 -48.42
N ALA A 777 36.40 -37.45 -47.98
CA ALA A 777 36.70 -36.53 -46.87
C ALA A 777 36.23 -35.10 -47.17
N GLY A 778 35.58 -34.47 -46.24
CA GLY A 778 35.05 -33.12 -46.37
C GLY A 778 33.72 -33.02 -47.11
N LYS A 779 33.05 -34.13 -47.41
CA LYS A 779 31.75 -34.17 -48.04
C LYS A 779 30.68 -34.78 -47.14
N LYS A 780 29.41 -34.40 -47.37
CA LYS A 780 28.20 -34.93 -46.77
C LYS A 780 27.14 -35.21 -47.82
N SER A 781 26.21 -36.11 -47.55
CA SER A 781 25.10 -36.42 -48.41
C SER A 781 23.79 -35.89 -47.81
N TYR A 782 23.04 -35.14 -48.60
CA TYR A 782 21.65 -34.75 -48.28
C TYR A 782 20.70 -35.58 -49.12
N ALA A 783 19.74 -36.22 -48.50
CA ALA A 783 18.61 -36.87 -49.17
C ALA A 783 17.43 -35.84 -49.13
N VAL A 784 17.10 -35.34 -50.32
CA VAL A 784 16.16 -34.24 -50.47
C VAL A 784 14.98 -34.69 -51.33
N ASN A 785 13.78 -34.44 -50.83
CA ASN A 785 12.53 -34.67 -51.54
C ASN A 785 12.03 -33.36 -52.14
N PHE A 786 11.63 -33.39 -53.41
CA PHE A 786 11.04 -32.26 -54.15
C PHE A 786 9.59 -32.59 -54.47
N ILE A 787 8.65 -31.81 -53.98
CA ILE A 787 7.23 -31.97 -54.25
C ILE A 787 6.81 -30.97 -55.32
N LEU A 788 6.36 -31.54 -56.46
CA LEU A 788 5.94 -30.79 -57.65
C LEU A 788 4.43 -30.90 -57.82
N GLN A 789 3.74 -29.82 -58.09
CA GLN A 789 2.31 -29.81 -58.33
C GLN A 789 1.93 -28.66 -59.26
N ASP A 790 1.04 -28.92 -60.20
CA ASP A 790 0.33 -27.93 -61.02
C ASP A 790 -1.11 -27.82 -60.50
N GLU A 791 -1.57 -26.58 -60.27
CA GLU A 791 -2.94 -26.33 -59.76
C GLU A 791 -4.01 -26.47 -60.86
N THR A 792 -3.60 -26.50 -62.13
CA THR A 792 -4.51 -26.48 -63.30
C THR A 792 -4.58 -27.81 -64.04
N LYS A 793 -3.59 -28.70 -63.89
CA LYS A 793 -3.52 -29.96 -64.62
C LYS A 793 -2.58 -30.97 -63.90
N THR A 794 -2.72 -32.27 -64.27
CA THR A 794 -1.80 -33.33 -63.85
C THR A 794 -0.48 -33.16 -64.58
N LEU A 795 0.63 -33.20 -63.86
CA LEU A 795 1.99 -33.19 -64.43
C LEU A 795 2.25 -34.51 -65.17
N ASN A 796 2.88 -34.47 -66.35
CA ASN A 796 3.32 -35.64 -67.06
C ASN A 796 4.84 -35.89 -66.84
N ASP A 797 5.30 -37.10 -67.04
CA ASP A 797 6.68 -37.52 -66.79
C ASP A 797 7.70 -36.65 -67.52
N LYS A 798 7.45 -36.24 -68.76
CA LYS A 798 8.36 -35.38 -69.53
C LYS A 798 8.55 -34.02 -68.87
N GLN A 799 7.50 -33.45 -68.29
CA GLN A 799 7.57 -32.16 -67.55
C GLN A 799 8.35 -32.30 -66.22
N ILE A 800 8.07 -33.41 -65.53
CA ILE A 800 8.75 -33.71 -64.26
C ILE A 800 10.23 -33.91 -64.48
N ASP A 801 10.61 -34.74 -65.47
CA ASP A 801 12.01 -35.01 -65.80
C ASP A 801 12.75 -33.75 -66.23
N ALA A 802 12.11 -32.90 -67.05
CA ALA A 802 12.73 -31.62 -67.43
C ALA A 802 12.98 -30.69 -66.27
N ILE A 803 12.07 -30.65 -65.27
CA ILE A 803 12.26 -29.84 -64.01
C ILE A 803 13.39 -30.45 -63.19
N MET A 804 13.40 -31.73 -62.99
CA MET A 804 14.41 -32.45 -62.22
C MET A 804 15.80 -32.29 -62.82
N GLN A 805 15.95 -32.41 -64.14
CA GLN A 805 17.23 -32.20 -64.87
C GLN A 805 17.69 -30.73 -64.68
N LYS A 806 16.83 -29.78 -64.72
CA LYS A 806 17.14 -28.38 -64.50
C LYS A 806 17.57 -28.10 -63.06
N LEU A 807 16.89 -28.71 -62.07
CA LEU A 807 17.28 -28.68 -60.68
C LEU A 807 18.69 -29.25 -60.44
N ILE A 808 18.94 -30.48 -60.95
CA ILE A 808 20.23 -31.14 -60.86
C ILE A 808 21.33 -30.30 -61.49
N SER A 809 21.10 -29.75 -62.67
CA SER A 809 22.06 -28.91 -63.37
C SER A 809 22.45 -27.65 -62.60
N ASN A 810 21.41 -26.96 -62.01
CA ASN A 810 21.65 -25.76 -61.25
C ASN A 810 22.31 -26.02 -59.87
N LEU A 811 21.95 -27.11 -59.22
CA LEU A 811 22.58 -27.54 -57.98
C LEU A 811 24.04 -27.96 -58.18
N LYS A 812 24.31 -28.68 -59.25
CA LYS A 812 25.68 -29.01 -59.67
C LYS A 812 26.51 -27.75 -60.04
N GLY A 813 25.92 -26.86 -60.83
CA GLY A 813 26.68 -25.64 -61.30
C GLY A 813 26.96 -24.63 -60.18
N LYS A 814 26.06 -24.50 -59.20
CA LYS A 814 26.17 -23.51 -58.14
C LYS A 814 26.81 -24.01 -56.85
N LEU A 815 26.64 -25.30 -56.53
CA LEU A 815 27.10 -25.87 -55.25
C LEU A 815 28.13 -27.02 -55.44
N GLY A 816 28.45 -27.37 -56.69
CA GLY A 816 29.27 -28.53 -56.95
C GLY A 816 28.60 -29.83 -56.52
N ALA A 817 27.23 -29.85 -56.38
CA ALA A 817 26.52 -31.05 -55.92
C ALA A 817 26.62 -32.17 -56.92
N GLU A 818 26.94 -33.37 -56.47
CA GLU A 818 26.96 -34.60 -57.29
C GLU A 818 25.80 -35.50 -56.86
N LEU A 819 25.22 -36.26 -57.80
CA LEU A 819 24.24 -37.26 -57.46
C LEU A 819 24.97 -38.50 -56.89
N ARG A 820 24.45 -39.00 -55.79
CA ARG A 820 24.92 -40.22 -55.15
C ARG A 820 24.15 -41.45 -55.63
#